data_af8a24695b4a92a57e9bde50b1dcc74a
#
_entry.id   af8a24695b4a92a57e9bde50b1dcc74a
#
_cell.length_a   1.000
_cell.length_b   1.000
_cell.length_c   1.000
_cell.angle_alpha   90.00
_cell.angle_beta   90.00
_cell.angle_gamma   90.00
#
_symmetry.space_group_name_H-M   'P 1'
#
loop_
_entity.id
_entity.type
_entity.pdbx_description
1 polymer ?
#
loop_
_entity_poly.entity_id
_entity_poly.type
_entity_poly.pdbx_seq_one_letter_code
_entity_poly.pdbx_strand_id
1 'polypeptide(L)'
;MRICIVTPAAPNSWKGNRITALRWARILRGLGHTVRILTEYHRQRTDLLIVLHAWKSYASIEKFKKQHPDFPLVIALAGTDLYRDIRKKTQVINGLNWAKRLIVLQPLGIEEIPSYLHSRTRVIYQSNTVKFFSGSKNTGKFRVCIIGHLRAVKDPLRTALAVRMLPSHSTIEITHIGAALDEQMESIARAEVKSNPRYSWIGEISRSKALRILAGSKLLIHTSQMEGGANVISESISLGVPVISTEIPGSVGLLGSGYPGYFETGNTKELAKLLEKAERDKSFYKALCDYCTALQPLFNLDREKEAWENLLWEAVSQKKVRKPKRYDSRFKVIKLAKRKLDLIRGLEGNKKSISCEYFYDQKGSELFEQICELPEYYLTRTETRILTQKSKQIAALFDKPPDVVELGSGNSVKTGILLRELLKQFGYCQFFPIDISPEMLEKGSRNLLDTFPNLDVQAITAEYLDGLNLITGNGQQPKLILWLGSSIGNFDRIDAVGFLKQVKKRMNVEDKLLIGIDLRKEPELLVKAYNDSKGVTAKFNLNLLQRINSELDGTFTLDNFYHQAVYNDKPGRIEMYLISRCEHTIHLNHSGQTITFKKDEPIHTENAYKYSFSEIQKLAGNAGFHLDHHLTDARNWFSVNVLTRTIDA
;
A
#
# COMPACT_ATOMS: atom_id res chain seq x y z
N MET A 1 1.24 5.70 31.45
CA MET A 1 1.14 4.33 32.02
C MET A 1 2.53 3.83 32.44
N ARG A 2 2.55 2.90 33.40
CA ARG A 2 3.76 2.14 33.76
C ARG A 2 3.78 0.85 32.95
N ILE A 3 4.75 0.73 32.07
CA ILE A 3 4.89 -0.40 31.16
C ILE A 3 6.14 -1.20 31.57
N CYS A 4 6.02 -2.51 31.71
CA CYS A 4 7.15 -3.40 31.84
C CYS A 4 7.34 -4.16 30.53
N ILE A 5 8.58 -4.17 30.01
CA ILE A 5 8.99 -4.99 28.87
C ILE A 5 9.86 -6.13 29.41
N VAL A 6 9.41 -7.37 29.24
CA VAL A 6 10.18 -8.57 29.58
C VAL A 6 10.86 -9.10 28.32
N THR A 7 12.18 -9.35 28.41
CA THR A 7 12.99 -9.94 27.35
C THR A 7 13.95 -10.98 27.93
N PRO A 8 14.08 -12.18 27.31
CA PRO A 8 15.00 -13.22 27.79
C PRO A 8 16.49 -12.89 27.59
N ALA A 9 16.80 -11.73 27.01
CA ALA A 9 18.15 -11.29 26.71
C ALA A 9 18.73 -10.45 27.88
N ALA A 10 19.93 -10.80 28.31
CA ALA A 10 20.63 -10.12 29.41
C ALA A 10 20.84 -8.61 29.16
N PRO A 11 20.95 -7.77 30.21
CA PRO A 11 21.07 -6.32 30.10
C PRO A 11 22.18 -5.83 29.17
N ASN A 12 23.33 -6.46 29.20
CA ASN A 12 24.55 -6.06 28.46
C ASN A 12 24.75 -6.85 27.16
N SER A 13 23.71 -7.54 26.65
CA SER A 13 23.83 -8.32 25.41
C SER A 13 23.36 -7.53 24.19
N TRP A 14 23.98 -7.80 23.05
CA TRP A 14 23.58 -7.28 21.73
C TRP A 14 22.63 -8.21 20.97
N LYS A 15 22.00 -9.16 21.69
CA LYS A 15 21.02 -10.09 21.08
C LYS A 15 19.80 -9.33 20.57
N GLY A 16 19.20 -9.79 19.45
CA GLY A 16 18.09 -9.12 18.76
C GLY A 16 16.92 -8.73 19.67
N ASN A 17 16.50 -9.62 20.60
CA ASN A 17 15.42 -9.32 21.55
C ASN A 17 15.77 -8.17 22.51
N ARG A 18 17.05 -7.99 22.86
CA ARG A 18 17.49 -6.85 23.70
C ARG A 18 17.46 -5.55 22.91
N ILE A 19 17.92 -5.58 21.68
CA ILE A 19 17.89 -4.40 20.78
C ILE A 19 16.45 -3.97 20.56
N THR A 20 15.54 -4.91 20.31
CA THR A 20 14.10 -4.65 20.17
C THR A 20 13.51 -4.05 21.43
N ALA A 21 13.78 -4.62 22.62
CA ALA A 21 13.30 -4.10 23.89
C ALA A 21 13.77 -2.66 24.17
N LEU A 22 15.04 -2.36 23.87
CA LEU A 22 15.61 -1.01 24.03
C LEU A 22 14.98 0.00 23.07
N ARG A 23 14.75 -0.39 21.83
CA ARG A 23 14.06 0.45 20.82
C ARG A 23 12.64 0.76 21.26
N TRP A 24 11.85 -0.25 21.60
CA TRP A 24 10.48 -0.10 22.04
C TRP A 24 10.38 0.71 23.34
N ALA A 25 11.27 0.50 24.29
CA ALA A 25 11.30 1.33 25.50
C ALA A 25 11.55 2.81 25.18
N ARG A 26 12.43 3.13 24.20
CA ARG A 26 12.68 4.52 23.77
C ARG A 26 11.43 5.13 23.13
N ILE A 27 10.77 4.39 22.22
CA ILE A 27 9.54 4.83 21.57
C ILE A 27 8.45 5.08 22.60
N LEU A 28 8.19 4.12 23.47
CA LEU A 28 7.14 4.20 24.49
C LEU A 28 7.39 5.32 25.51
N ARG A 29 8.66 5.58 25.87
CA ARG A 29 9.01 6.75 26.69
C ARG A 29 8.77 8.07 25.94
N GLY A 30 9.08 8.12 24.65
CA GLY A 30 8.77 9.26 23.78
C GLY A 30 7.26 9.53 23.63
N LEU A 31 6.42 8.50 23.85
CA LEU A 31 4.96 8.59 23.90
C LEU A 31 4.42 8.94 25.31
N GLY A 32 5.30 9.32 26.26
CA GLY A 32 4.91 9.77 27.59
C GLY A 32 4.65 8.64 28.59
N HIS A 33 5.19 7.43 28.38
CA HIS A 33 5.02 6.31 29.32
C HIS A 33 6.28 6.09 30.17
N THR A 34 6.09 5.59 31.39
CA THR A 34 7.19 5.11 32.25
C THR A 34 7.51 3.66 31.88
N VAL A 35 8.71 3.37 31.39
CA VAL A 35 9.05 2.05 30.86
C VAL A 35 10.24 1.45 31.60
N ARG A 36 10.07 0.20 32.08
CA ARG A 36 11.15 -0.64 32.65
C ARG A 36 11.39 -1.85 31.76
N ILE A 37 12.66 -2.23 31.56
CA ILE A 37 13.04 -3.45 30.83
C ILE A 37 13.57 -4.45 31.86
N LEU A 38 13.02 -5.64 31.85
CA LEU A 38 13.31 -6.72 32.78
C LEU A 38 13.71 -7.98 32.01
N THR A 39 14.50 -8.83 32.64
CA THR A 39 14.73 -10.21 32.16
C THR A 39 13.63 -11.16 32.65
N GLU A 40 13.06 -10.86 33.81
CA GLU A 40 11.95 -11.61 34.41
C GLU A 40 11.01 -10.66 35.17
N TYR A 41 9.72 -10.98 35.22
CA TYR A 41 8.72 -10.22 35.97
C TYR A 41 8.70 -10.66 37.45
N HIS A 42 8.88 -9.68 38.39
CA HIS A 42 8.96 -9.92 39.83
C HIS A 42 7.98 -9.05 40.66
N ARG A 43 6.69 -9.00 40.29
CA ARG A 43 5.65 -8.25 41.01
C ARG A 43 5.78 -6.72 41.00
N GLN A 44 6.48 -6.15 40.02
CA GLN A 44 6.56 -4.69 39.88
C GLN A 44 5.17 -4.10 39.56
N ARG A 45 4.90 -2.92 40.12
CA ARG A 45 3.70 -2.16 39.79
C ARG A 45 3.68 -1.81 38.30
N THR A 46 2.76 -2.44 37.56
CA THR A 46 2.71 -2.45 36.10
C THR A 46 1.27 -2.30 35.63
N ASP A 47 1.02 -1.36 34.71
CA ASP A 47 -0.29 -1.14 34.11
C ASP A 47 -0.47 -1.96 32.82
N LEU A 48 0.64 -2.31 32.15
CA LEU A 48 0.71 -3.14 30.94
C LEU A 48 2.01 -3.94 30.93
N LEU A 49 1.93 -5.23 30.66
CA LEU A 49 3.09 -6.08 30.43
C LEU A 49 3.28 -6.34 28.91
N ILE A 50 4.48 -6.07 28.39
CA ILE A 50 4.91 -6.44 27.03
C ILE A 50 5.97 -7.53 27.17
N VAL A 51 5.81 -8.64 26.46
CA VAL A 51 6.72 -9.79 26.56
C VAL A 51 7.30 -10.10 25.20
N LEU A 52 8.62 -10.17 25.12
CA LEU A 52 9.36 -10.64 23.95
C LEU A 52 9.68 -12.13 24.13
N HIS A 53 9.36 -12.93 23.10
CA HIS A 53 9.58 -14.38 23.04
C HIS A 53 8.69 -15.20 24.00
N ALA A 54 7.53 -15.61 23.52
CA ALA A 54 6.48 -16.28 24.28
C ALA A 54 6.94 -17.49 25.10
N TRP A 55 7.81 -18.35 24.55
CA TRP A 55 8.31 -19.54 25.25
C TRP A 55 9.31 -19.21 26.36
N LYS A 56 10.39 -18.49 26.04
CA LYS A 56 11.47 -18.22 27.01
C LYS A 56 11.04 -17.33 28.16
N SER A 57 9.99 -16.53 27.96
CA SER A 57 9.43 -15.62 28.97
C SER A 57 8.11 -16.13 29.56
N TYR A 58 7.75 -17.41 29.35
CA TYR A 58 6.47 -17.95 29.78
C TYR A 58 6.24 -17.84 31.29
N ALA A 59 7.26 -18.10 32.12
CA ALA A 59 7.16 -17.95 33.56
C ALA A 59 6.72 -16.54 33.99
N SER A 60 7.21 -15.52 33.30
CA SER A 60 6.80 -14.12 33.53
C SER A 60 5.36 -13.85 33.10
N ILE A 61 4.94 -14.45 31.98
CA ILE A 61 3.54 -14.36 31.49
C ILE A 61 2.58 -14.97 32.52
N GLU A 62 2.87 -16.18 32.94
CA GLU A 62 2.04 -16.91 33.91
C GLU A 62 1.96 -16.18 35.24
N LYS A 63 3.11 -15.75 35.78
CA LYS A 63 3.19 -15.00 37.04
C LYS A 63 2.39 -13.70 36.99
N PHE A 64 2.51 -12.95 35.88
CA PHE A 64 1.76 -11.71 35.68
C PHE A 64 0.25 -11.96 35.64
N LYS A 65 -0.22 -12.95 34.88
CA LYS A 65 -1.65 -13.25 34.76
C LYS A 65 -2.27 -13.80 36.04
N LYS A 66 -1.52 -14.58 36.83
CA LYS A 66 -1.97 -15.02 38.17
C LYS A 66 -2.15 -13.84 39.13
N GLN A 67 -1.30 -12.81 39.05
CA GLN A 67 -1.35 -11.65 39.94
C GLN A 67 -2.29 -10.54 39.44
N HIS A 68 -2.46 -10.42 38.15
CA HIS A 68 -3.22 -9.37 37.47
C HIS A 68 -4.08 -9.95 36.35
N PRO A 69 -5.17 -10.70 36.67
CA PRO A 69 -6.01 -11.38 35.68
C PRO A 69 -6.56 -10.46 34.59
N ASP A 70 -6.95 -9.23 34.98
CA ASP A 70 -7.63 -8.26 34.12
C ASP A 70 -6.67 -7.28 33.44
N PHE A 71 -5.41 -7.25 33.82
CA PHE A 71 -4.45 -6.30 33.25
C PHE A 71 -4.02 -6.72 31.86
N PRO A 72 -3.80 -5.74 30.94
CA PRO A 72 -3.43 -6.03 29.57
C PRO A 72 -2.04 -6.65 29.49
N LEU A 73 -1.97 -7.71 28.68
CA LEU A 73 -0.76 -8.42 28.30
C LEU A 73 -0.60 -8.32 26.78
N VAL A 74 0.59 -7.95 26.32
CA VAL A 74 0.99 -7.95 24.93
C VAL A 74 2.16 -8.93 24.75
N ILE A 75 2.08 -9.82 23.78
CA ILE A 75 3.16 -10.79 23.50
C ILE A 75 3.66 -10.57 22.08
N ALA A 76 4.97 -10.43 21.94
CA ALA A 76 5.65 -10.32 20.66
C ALA A 76 6.37 -11.63 20.33
N LEU A 77 6.02 -12.21 19.19
CA LEU A 77 6.63 -13.40 18.61
C LEU A 77 7.69 -12.94 17.60
N ALA A 78 8.96 -13.13 17.95
CA ALA A 78 10.07 -12.47 17.24
C ALA A 78 11.12 -13.44 16.66
N GLY A 79 10.86 -14.76 16.71
CA GLY A 79 11.86 -15.72 16.23
C GLY A 79 11.40 -17.17 16.35
N THR A 80 12.15 -17.99 17.08
CA THR A 80 11.88 -19.44 17.21
C THR A 80 10.55 -19.75 17.87
N ASP A 81 10.02 -18.84 18.68
CA ASP A 81 8.70 -18.92 19.30
C ASP A 81 7.57 -18.87 18.27
N LEU A 82 7.73 -18.14 17.17
CA LEU A 82 6.75 -18.04 16.10
C LEU A 82 6.71 -19.30 15.21
N TYR A 83 7.87 -19.84 14.81
CA TYR A 83 7.94 -20.90 13.80
C TYR A 83 8.08 -22.31 14.38
N ARG A 84 8.72 -22.44 15.56
CA ARG A 84 9.04 -23.74 16.17
C ARG A 84 8.27 -23.99 17.45
N ASP A 85 8.34 -23.04 18.39
CA ASP A 85 7.86 -23.29 19.75
C ASP A 85 6.33 -23.25 19.82
N ILE A 86 5.68 -22.42 18.99
CA ILE A 86 4.21 -22.37 18.88
C ILE A 86 3.60 -23.73 18.48
N ARG A 87 4.31 -24.52 17.67
CA ARG A 87 3.86 -25.85 17.19
C ARG A 87 4.14 -26.97 18.19
N LYS A 88 5.08 -26.77 19.13
CA LYS A 88 5.62 -27.83 20.02
C LYS A 88 5.31 -27.63 21.49
N LYS A 89 4.89 -26.44 21.93
CA LYS A 89 4.77 -26.06 23.33
C LYS A 89 3.38 -25.51 23.65
N THR A 90 2.57 -26.31 24.35
CA THR A 90 1.23 -25.92 24.79
C THR A 90 1.23 -24.61 25.61
N GLN A 91 2.30 -24.39 26.39
CA GLN A 91 2.45 -23.16 27.19
C GLN A 91 2.51 -21.90 26.30
N VAL A 92 3.06 -21.98 25.08
CA VAL A 92 3.05 -20.85 24.15
C VAL A 92 1.61 -20.50 23.80
N ILE A 93 0.81 -21.48 23.39
CA ILE A 93 -0.62 -21.29 23.06
C ILE A 93 -1.39 -20.72 24.25
N ASN A 94 -1.16 -21.23 25.46
CA ASN A 94 -1.80 -20.71 26.68
C ASN A 94 -1.46 -19.23 26.89
N GLY A 95 -0.20 -18.86 26.75
CA GLY A 95 0.25 -17.47 26.83
C GLY A 95 -0.42 -16.57 25.80
N LEU A 96 -0.49 -17.03 24.52
CA LEU A 96 -1.15 -16.28 23.44
C LEU A 96 -2.65 -16.07 23.72
N ASN A 97 -3.33 -17.06 24.30
CA ASN A 97 -4.74 -16.96 24.68
C ASN A 97 -4.98 -15.90 25.76
N TRP A 98 -4.06 -15.71 26.69
CA TRP A 98 -4.13 -14.68 27.73
C TRP A 98 -3.78 -13.28 27.24
N ALA A 99 -3.11 -13.16 26.08
CA ALA A 99 -2.72 -11.87 25.53
C ALA A 99 -3.91 -11.08 24.99
N LYS A 100 -3.97 -9.79 25.34
CA LYS A 100 -4.93 -8.84 24.77
C LYS A 100 -4.60 -8.51 23.32
N ARG A 101 -3.29 -8.40 23.00
CA ARG A 101 -2.76 -8.20 21.64
C ARG A 101 -1.50 -9.02 21.45
N LEU A 102 -1.29 -9.42 20.20
CA LEU A 102 -0.09 -10.12 19.74
C LEU A 102 0.64 -9.23 18.74
N ILE A 103 1.96 -9.32 18.74
CA ILE A 103 2.82 -8.60 17.78
C ILE A 103 3.60 -9.63 16.98
N VAL A 104 3.61 -9.46 15.66
CA VAL A 104 4.58 -10.06 14.74
C VAL A 104 5.36 -8.95 14.04
N LEU A 105 6.56 -9.25 13.55
CA LEU A 105 7.48 -8.25 13.02
C LEU A 105 7.37 -8.07 11.51
N GLN A 106 6.53 -8.89 10.86
CA GLN A 106 6.24 -8.86 9.42
C GLN A 106 4.93 -9.64 9.13
N PRO A 107 4.26 -9.40 7.98
CA PRO A 107 2.90 -9.90 7.70
C PRO A 107 2.74 -11.42 7.69
N LEU A 108 3.69 -12.17 7.08
CA LEU A 108 3.61 -13.63 7.01
C LEU A 108 3.67 -14.30 8.39
N GLY A 109 4.13 -13.55 9.41
CA GLY A 109 4.08 -14.03 10.80
C GLY A 109 2.67 -14.21 11.33
N ILE A 110 1.65 -13.58 10.74
CA ILE A 110 0.24 -13.77 11.12
C ILE A 110 -0.22 -15.18 10.74
N GLU A 111 0.24 -15.71 9.60
CA GLU A 111 -0.13 -17.03 9.09
C GLU A 111 0.35 -18.17 9.98
N GLU A 112 1.41 -17.94 10.77
CA GLU A 112 1.94 -18.90 11.73
C GLU A 112 1.14 -18.97 13.05
N ILE A 113 0.27 -17.98 13.29
CA ILE A 113 -0.54 -17.88 14.51
C ILE A 113 -1.90 -18.56 14.24
N PRO A 114 -2.50 -19.26 15.22
CA PRO A 114 -3.84 -19.82 15.07
C PRO A 114 -4.85 -18.77 14.59
N SER A 115 -5.67 -19.12 13.61
CA SER A 115 -6.57 -18.18 12.90
C SER A 115 -7.51 -17.40 13.83
N TYR A 116 -7.98 -18.03 14.92
CA TYR A 116 -8.85 -17.39 15.93
C TYR A 116 -8.15 -16.25 16.69
N LEU A 117 -6.82 -16.13 16.61
CA LEU A 117 -6.02 -15.05 17.21
C LEU A 117 -5.63 -13.94 16.21
N HIS A 118 -5.89 -14.11 14.90
CA HIS A 118 -5.51 -13.12 13.88
C HIS A 118 -6.09 -11.74 14.15
N SER A 119 -7.37 -11.64 14.61
CA SER A 119 -8.02 -10.37 14.93
C SER A 119 -7.32 -9.58 16.06
N ARG A 120 -6.56 -10.29 16.93
CA ARG A 120 -5.78 -9.70 18.03
C ARG A 120 -4.31 -9.46 17.66
N THR A 121 -3.86 -9.92 16.49
CA THR A 121 -2.46 -9.81 16.03
C THR A 121 -2.25 -8.52 15.24
N ARG A 122 -1.11 -7.85 15.48
CA ARG A 122 -0.70 -6.64 14.78
C ARG A 122 0.73 -6.80 14.26
N VAL A 123 0.98 -6.26 13.07
CA VAL A 123 2.34 -6.14 12.52
C VAL A 123 2.96 -4.85 13.02
N ILE A 124 4.14 -4.94 13.66
CA ILE A 124 4.95 -3.77 13.99
C ILE A 124 6.32 -3.93 13.36
N TYR A 125 6.55 -3.20 12.27
CA TYR A 125 7.87 -3.12 11.65
C TYR A 125 8.85 -2.41 12.55
N GLN A 126 10.08 -2.89 12.55
CA GLN A 126 11.13 -2.33 13.41
C GLN A 126 11.86 -1.21 12.69
N SER A 127 11.63 0.03 13.13
CA SER A 127 12.27 1.22 12.54
C SER A 127 13.75 1.32 12.86
N ASN A 128 14.45 2.08 12.06
CA ASN A 128 15.85 2.46 12.31
C ASN A 128 16.03 3.97 12.21
N THR A 129 16.50 4.56 13.31
CA THR A 129 16.97 5.95 13.32
C THR A 129 18.45 5.97 12.93
N VAL A 130 18.74 5.81 11.68
CA VAL A 130 20.12 5.91 11.21
C VAL A 130 20.38 7.33 10.75
N LYS A 131 21.30 8.02 11.43
CA LYS A 131 21.88 9.26 10.88
C LYS A 131 22.67 8.89 9.62
N PHE A 132 22.49 9.63 8.55
CA PHE A 132 23.24 9.46 7.31
C PHE A 132 24.74 9.36 7.60
N PHE A 133 25.34 8.23 7.33
CA PHE A 133 26.79 8.09 7.31
C PHE A 133 27.23 8.29 5.86
N SER A 134 27.86 9.42 5.56
CA SER A 134 28.57 9.63 4.32
C SER A 134 29.84 8.77 4.32
N GLY A 135 29.72 7.51 3.94
CA GLY A 135 30.88 6.62 3.74
C GLY A 135 31.35 6.69 2.29
N SER A 136 32.66 6.87 2.07
CA SER A 136 33.25 6.75 0.73
C SER A 136 33.05 5.32 0.20
N LYS A 137 32.16 5.16 -0.78
CA LYS A 137 31.83 3.86 -1.41
C LYS A 137 32.84 3.44 -2.49
N ASN A 138 33.87 4.24 -2.75
CA ASN A 138 34.72 4.06 -3.92
C ASN A 138 36.14 3.61 -3.53
N THR A 139 36.37 2.30 -3.42
CA THR A 139 37.66 1.69 -3.08
C THR A 139 38.14 0.65 -4.11
N GLY A 140 37.49 0.55 -5.28
CA GLY A 140 37.81 -0.49 -6.28
C GLY A 140 37.35 -1.91 -5.90
N LYS A 141 36.88 -2.14 -4.65
CA LYS A 141 36.46 -3.43 -4.13
C LYS A 141 34.94 -3.47 -3.92
N PHE A 142 34.33 -4.63 -4.17
CA PHE A 142 32.92 -4.88 -3.91
C PHE A 142 32.75 -5.41 -2.48
N ARG A 143 32.54 -4.49 -1.52
CA ARG A 143 32.43 -4.82 -0.08
C ARG A 143 31.07 -5.38 0.25
N VAL A 144 31.03 -6.53 0.88
CA VAL A 144 29.84 -7.25 1.35
C VAL A 144 29.87 -7.39 2.86
N CYS A 145 28.78 -7.10 3.52
CA CYS A 145 28.63 -7.19 4.98
C CYS A 145 27.73 -8.34 5.39
N ILE A 146 28.09 -9.03 6.46
CA ILE A 146 27.25 -9.98 7.20
C ILE A 146 27.20 -9.51 8.65
N ILE A 147 25.98 -9.40 9.21
CA ILE A 147 25.79 -9.08 10.63
C ILE A 147 24.96 -10.20 11.27
N GLY A 148 25.60 -11.02 12.07
CA GLY A 148 24.96 -12.14 12.78
C GLY A 148 25.95 -12.92 13.64
N HIS A 149 25.48 -13.38 14.80
CA HIS A 149 26.32 -14.26 15.63
C HIS A 149 26.54 -15.61 14.95
N LEU A 150 27.70 -16.21 15.16
CA LEU A 150 28.03 -17.56 14.70
C LEU A 150 27.21 -18.58 15.49
N ARG A 151 26.13 -19.06 14.89
CA ARG A 151 25.27 -20.14 15.40
C ARG A 151 24.52 -20.82 14.26
N ALA A 152 24.23 -22.12 14.39
CA ALA A 152 23.72 -22.97 13.32
C ALA A 152 22.50 -22.39 12.60
N VAL A 153 21.50 -21.86 13.32
CA VAL A 153 20.27 -21.29 12.73
C VAL A 153 20.52 -20.07 11.83
N LYS A 154 21.69 -19.43 11.95
CA LYS A 154 22.09 -18.29 11.12
C LYS A 154 22.88 -18.69 9.88
N ASP A 155 23.28 -19.96 9.77
CA ASP A 155 24.13 -20.50 8.71
C ASP A 155 25.33 -19.57 8.38
N PRO A 156 26.15 -19.22 9.38
CA PRO A 156 27.03 -18.06 9.36
C PRO A 156 28.16 -18.15 8.34
N LEU A 157 28.57 -19.34 7.95
CA LEU A 157 29.70 -19.57 7.04
C LEU A 157 29.27 -19.78 5.59
N ARG A 158 28.00 -19.81 5.29
CA ARG A 158 27.48 -20.02 3.93
C ARG A 158 28.09 -19.05 2.92
N THR A 159 28.21 -17.77 3.29
CA THR A 159 28.80 -16.75 2.42
C THR A 159 30.29 -16.95 2.22
N ALA A 160 31.02 -17.39 3.26
CA ALA A 160 32.45 -17.72 3.16
C ALA A 160 32.70 -18.87 2.16
N LEU A 161 31.83 -19.89 2.19
CA LEU A 161 31.87 -20.98 1.22
C LEU A 161 31.50 -20.51 -0.21
N ALA A 162 30.54 -19.62 -0.33
CA ALA A 162 30.12 -19.10 -1.64
C ALA A 162 31.22 -18.26 -2.32
N VAL A 163 31.93 -17.41 -1.57
CA VAL A 163 33.00 -16.58 -2.18
C VAL A 163 34.23 -17.39 -2.62
N ARG A 164 34.44 -18.60 -2.12
CA ARG A 164 35.46 -19.54 -2.62
C ARG A 164 35.18 -20.01 -4.05
N MET A 165 33.89 -19.98 -4.45
CA MET A 165 33.45 -20.39 -5.79
C MET A 165 33.53 -19.26 -6.82
N LEU A 166 33.82 -18.02 -6.39
CA LEU A 166 33.89 -16.87 -7.30
C LEU A 166 35.19 -16.91 -8.13
N PRO A 167 35.14 -16.39 -9.38
CA PRO A 167 36.32 -16.29 -10.22
C PRO A 167 37.47 -15.49 -9.60
N SER A 168 38.70 -15.76 -10.01
CA SER A 168 39.90 -15.09 -9.48
C SER A 168 39.87 -13.56 -9.59
N HIS A 169 39.25 -13.05 -10.65
CA HIS A 169 39.13 -11.62 -10.94
C HIS A 169 38.03 -10.90 -10.14
N SER A 170 37.20 -11.62 -9.37
CA SER A 170 36.17 -11.00 -8.50
C SER A 170 36.82 -10.16 -7.40
N THR A 171 36.29 -8.95 -7.19
CA THR A 171 36.76 -7.98 -6.17
C THR A 171 35.97 -8.04 -4.88
N ILE A 172 35.08 -9.04 -4.74
CA ILE A 172 34.23 -9.22 -3.56
C ILE A 172 35.06 -9.51 -2.32
N GLU A 173 34.84 -8.72 -1.27
CA GLU A 173 35.39 -8.91 0.07
C GLU A 173 34.26 -8.97 1.10
N ILE A 174 34.29 -9.98 1.98
CA ILE A 174 33.28 -10.20 3.02
C ILE A 174 33.80 -9.72 4.37
N THR A 175 33.03 -8.88 5.04
CA THR A 175 33.21 -8.55 6.44
C THR A 175 32.07 -9.15 7.27
N HIS A 176 32.36 -10.15 8.09
CA HIS A 176 31.39 -10.78 8.97
C HIS A 176 31.52 -10.23 10.41
N ILE A 177 30.41 -9.75 10.96
CA ILE A 177 30.31 -9.11 12.28
C ILE A 177 29.40 -9.96 13.17
N GLY A 178 29.89 -10.41 14.32
CA GLY A 178 29.12 -11.15 15.32
C GLY A 178 29.99 -12.04 16.19
N ALA A 179 29.57 -12.28 17.43
CA ALA A 179 30.25 -13.18 18.34
C ALA A 179 30.08 -14.65 17.94
N ALA A 180 31.06 -15.46 18.19
CA ALA A 180 30.87 -16.91 18.28
C ALA A 180 30.15 -17.23 19.59
N LEU A 181 29.12 -18.09 19.52
CA LEU A 181 28.35 -18.49 20.70
C LEU A 181 28.75 -19.87 21.24
N ASP A 182 29.61 -20.56 20.53
CA ASP A 182 30.26 -21.81 20.92
C ASP A 182 31.69 -21.89 20.35
N GLU A 183 32.56 -22.66 21.01
CA GLU A 183 33.98 -22.81 20.67
C GLU A 183 34.20 -23.49 19.32
N GLN A 184 33.33 -24.43 18.95
CA GLN A 184 33.43 -25.14 17.68
C GLN A 184 33.21 -24.18 16.51
N MET A 185 32.17 -23.35 16.57
CA MET A 185 31.92 -22.34 15.56
C MET A 185 33.03 -21.29 15.48
N GLU A 186 33.62 -20.93 16.62
CA GLU A 186 34.76 -20.02 16.65
C GLU A 186 35.97 -20.61 15.93
N SER A 187 36.31 -21.87 16.25
CA SER A 187 37.44 -22.60 15.63
C SER A 187 37.27 -22.66 14.10
N ILE A 188 36.09 -23.04 13.62
CA ILE A 188 35.78 -23.13 12.19
C ILE A 188 35.90 -21.74 11.52
N ALA A 189 35.39 -20.70 12.14
CA ALA A 189 35.46 -19.34 11.57
C ALA A 189 36.91 -18.83 11.50
N ARG A 190 37.74 -19.11 12.52
CA ARG A 190 39.16 -18.75 12.53
C ARG A 190 39.94 -19.52 11.46
N ALA A 191 39.63 -20.80 11.25
CA ALA A 191 40.22 -21.59 10.18
C ALA A 191 39.83 -21.03 8.80
N GLU A 192 38.57 -20.64 8.64
CA GLU A 192 38.09 -20.01 7.39
C GLU A 192 38.82 -18.71 7.10
N VAL A 193 38.99 -17.82 8.08
CA VAL A 193 39.76 -16.57 7.93
C VAL A 193 41.18 -16.82 7.46
N LYS A 194 41.85 -17.88 7.97
CA LYS A 194 43.23 -18.22 7.56
C LYS A 194 43.34 -18.73 6.13
N SER A 195 42.32 -19.46 5.65
CA SER A 195 42.35 -20.13 4.34
C SER A 195 41.57 -19.41 3.23
N ASN A 196 40.84 -18.36 3.54
CA ASN A 196 40.00 -17.63 2.59
C ASN A 196 40.33 -16.13 2.62
N PRO A 197 41.14 -15.63 1.68
CA PRO A 197 41.58 -14.23 1.70
C PRO A 197 40.45 -13.22 1.43
N ARG A 198 39.29 -13.69 0.95
CA ARG A 198 38.11 -12.86 0.71
C ARG A 198 37.18 -12.75 1.91
N TYR A 199 37.43 -13.50 3.00
CA TYR A 199 36.56 -13.54 4.16
C TYR A 199 37.31 -13.06 5.40
N SER A 200 36.73 -12.08 6.09
CA SER A 200 37.21 -11.60 7.39
C SER A 200 36.09 -11.65 8.42
N TRP A 201 36.38 -12.29 9.55
CA TRP A 201 35.49 -12.26 10.71
C TRP A 201 36.12 -11.39 11.79
N ILE A 202 35.41 -10.32 12.19
CA ILE A 202 35.95 -9.30 13.11
C ILE A 202 35.36 -9.39 14.53
N GLY A 203 34.57 -10.46 14.81
CA GLY A 203 34.00 -10.66 16.13
C GLY A 203 32.80 -9.71 16.40
N GLU A 204 32.47 -9.57 17.69
CA GLU A 204 31.42 -8.67 18.15
C GLU A 204 31.94 -7.25 18.32
N ILE A 205 31.28 -6.29 17.75
CA ILE A 205 31.58 -4.86 17.85
C ILE A 205 30.33 -4.07 18.25
N SER A 206 30.50 -2.82 18.66
CA SER A 206 29.35 -1.97 18.99
C SER A 206 28.42 -1.77 17.78
N ARG A 207 27.11 -1.70 18.03
CA ARG A 207 26.09 -1.51 16.96
C ARG A 207 26.40 -0.31 16.06
N SER A 208 26.89 0.80 16.62
CA SER A 208 27.23 2.00 15.83
C SER A 208 28.39 1.74 14.86
N LYS A 209 29.40 0.95 15.25
CA LYS A 209 30.49 0.53 14.36
C LYS A 209 29.97 -0.43 13.29
N ALA A 210 29.13 -1.41 13.67
CA ALA A 210 28.55 -2.37 12.74
C ALA A 210 27.72 -1.66 11.64
N LEU A 211 26.86 -0.69 12.03
CA LEU A 211 26.07 0.09 11.08
C LEU A 211 26.92 0.99 10.17
N ARG A 212 28.08 1.51 10.64
CA ARG A 212 29.02 2.24 9.76
C ARG A 212 29.64 1.32 8.71
N ILE A 213 30.04 0.10 9.10
CA ILE A 213 30.58 -0.88 8.14
C ILE A 213 29.50 -1.25 7.13
N LEU A 214 28.28 -1.52 7.58
CA LEU A 214 27.15 -1.81 6.71
C LEU A 214 26.87 -0.65 5.73
N ALA A 215 26.81 0.60 6.20
CA ALA A 215 26.62 1.78 5.36
C ALA A 215 27.73 1.98 4.31
N GLY A 216 28.96 1.55 4.61
CA GLY A 216 30.09 1.55 3.69
C GLY A 216 30.15 0.35 2.75
N SER A 217 29.25 -0.62 2.90
CA SER A 217 29.17 -1.82 2.07
C SER A 217 28.28 -1.62 0.84
N LYS A 218 28.53 -2.40 -0.20
CA LYS A 218 27.70 -2.45 -1.40
C LYS A 218 26.49 -3.36 -1.19
N LEU A 219 26.59 -4.37 -0.31
CA LEU A 219 25.60 -5.43 -0.18
C LEU A 219 25.60 -5.99 1.25
N LEU A 220 24.40 -6.31 1.76
CA LEU A 220 24.20 -7.16 2.93
C LEU A 220 23.86 -8.57 2.48
N ILE A 221 24.47 -9.59 3.12
CA ILE A 221 24.04 -10.99 2.98
C ILE A 221 23.39 -11.46 4.27
N HIS A 222 22.23 -12.10 4.11
CA HIS A 222 21.46 -12.71 5.20
C HIS A 222 21.19 -14.19 4.89
N THR A 223 21.80 -15.09 5.66
CA THR A 223 21.83 -16.54 5.41
C THR A 223 21.00 -17.36 6.37
N SER A 224 20.19 -16.71 7.24
CA SER A 224 19.45 -17.39 8.29
C SER A 224 18.46 -18.42 7.75
N GLN A 225 18.30 -19.53 8.50
CA GLN A 225 17.32 -20.58 8.22
C GLN A 225 15.95 -20.26 8.84
N MET A 226 15.89 -19.38 9.84
CA MET A 226 14.67 -19.02 10.55
C MET A 226 14.80 -17.66 11.22
N GLU A 227 13.86 -16.73 10.94
CA GLU A 227 13.76 -15.40 11.53
C GLU A 227 12.32 -14.93 11.63
N GLY A 228 11.95 -14.26 12.71
CA GLY A 228 10.62 -13.62 12.84
C GLY A 228 10.51 -12.29 12.12
N GLY A 229 11.66 -11.62 11.95
CA GLY A 229 11.84 -10.31 11.30
C GLY A 229 13.25 -9.83 11.62
N ALA A 230 14.17 -10.00 10.66
CA ALA A 230 15.59 -9.73 10.89
C ALA A 230 15.86 -8.23 10.97
N ASN A 231 16.26 -7.73 12.15
CA ASN A 231 16.64 -6.32 12.32
C ASN A 231 17.68 -5.85 11.29
N VAL A 232 18.62 -6.72 10.92
CA VAL A 232 19.69 -6.38 9.98
C VAL A 232 19.16 -6.09 8.58
N ILE A 233 18.08 -6.74 8.14
CA ILE A 233 17.42 -6.44 6.86
C ILE A 233 16.82 -5.03 6.90
N SER A 234 16.06 -4.71 7.95
CA SER A 234 15.48 -3.37 8.11
C SER A 234 16.55 -2.28 8.27
N GLU A 235 17.66 -2.59 8.95
CA GLU A 235 18.82 -1.70 9.08
C GLU A 235 19.48 -1.45 7.72
N SER A 236 19.67 -2.48 6.91
CA SER A 236 20.26 -2.40 5.57
C SER A 236 19.39 -1.54 4.64
N ILE A 237 18.09 -1.81 4.59
CA ILE A 237 17.12 -1.04 3.80
C ILE A 237 17.15 0.44 4.20
N SER A 238 17.11 0.74 5.51
CA SER A 238 17.16 2.11 6.02
C SER A 238 18.45 2.86 5.67
N LEU A 239 19.57 2.12 5.49
CA LEU A 239 20.87 2.66 5.06
C LEU A 239 21.03 2.75 3.53
N GLY A 240 20.04 2.30 2.75
CA GLY A 240 20.12 2.24 1.30
C GLY A 240 21.13 1.19 0.80
N VAL A 241 21.37 0.14 1.57
CA VAL A 241 22.23 -0.99 1.20
C VAL A 241 21.35 -2.17 0.79
N PRO A 242 21.42 -2.64 -0.46
CA PRO A 242 20.61 -3.77 -0.92
C PRO A 242 20.98 -5.08 -0.19
N VAL A 243 20.07 -6.04 -0.26
CA VAL A 243 20.17 -7.30 0.49
C VAL A 243 20.16 -8.48 -0.48
N ILE A 244 20.98 -9.51 -0.25
CA ILE A 244 20.73 -10.87 -0.75
C ILE A 244 20.38 -11.73 0.47
N SER A 245 19.28 -12.46 0.41
CA SER A 245 18.74 -13.18 1.58
C SER A 245 18.25 -14.58 1.23
N THR A 246 18.32 -15.48 2.20
CA THR A 246 17.57 -16.74 2.11
C THR A 246 16.08 -16.46 1.98
N GLU A 247 15.40 -17.25 1.13
CA GLU A 247 13.94 -17.20 0.94
C GLU A 247 13.23 -17.91 2.09
N ILE A 248 13.11 -17.24 3.21
CA ILE A 248 12.40 -17.71 4.40
C ILE A 248 11.25 -16.75 4.74
N PRO A 249 10.17 -17.20 5.42
CA PRO A 249 9.02 -16.34 5.72
C PRO A 249 9.38 -15.01 6.36
N GLY A 250 10.37 -15.00 7.27
CA GLY A 250 10.85 -13.78 7.91
C GLY A 250 11.52 -12.77 6.97
N SER A 251 12.19 -13.24 5.91
CA SER A 251 12.79 -12.41 4.87
C SER A 251 11.73 -11.96 3.85
N VAL A 252 10.90 -12.91 3.39
CA VAL A 252 9.83 -12.64 2.42
C VAL A 252 8.81 -11.62 2.96
N GLY A 253 8.45 -11.71 4.24
CA GLY A 253 7.56 -10.75 4.87
C GLY A 253 8.12 -9.33 5.01
N LEU A 254 9.46 -9.15 4.93
CA LEU A 254 10.12 -7.83 4.95
C LEU A 254 10.41 -7.29 3.55
N LEU A 255 10.78 -8.17 2.60
CA LEU A 255 11.27 -7.81 1.27
C LEU A 255 10.22 -8.01 0.17
N GLY A 256 9.13 -8.77 0.44
CA GLY A 256 8.12 -9.13 -0.57
C GLY A 256 8.50 -10.38 -1.38
N SER A 257 7.50 -11.12 -1.89
CA SER A 257 7.71 -12.38 -2.62
C SER A 257 8.36 -12.22 -4.00
N GLY A 258 8.29 -11.01 -4.59
CA GLY A 258 8.91 -10.70 -5.88
C GLY A 258 10.33 -10.16 -5.80
N TYR A 259 10.97 -10.20 -4.62
CA TYR A 259 12.31 -9.65 -4.46
C TYR A 259 13.37 -10.49 -5.20
N PRO A 260 14.21 -9.88 -6.08
CA PRO A 260 15.11 -10.64 -6.97
C PRO A 260 16.38 -11.16 -6.28
N GLY A 261 16.62 -10.81 -5.03
CA GLY A 261 17.82 -11.17 -4.28
C GLY A 261 17.66 -12.40 -3.37
N TYR A 262 16.68 -13.28 -3.64
CA TYR A 262 16.51 -14.51 -2.87
C TYR A 262 17.36 -15.66 -3.38
N PHE A 263 17.74 -16.53 -2.44
CA PHE A 263 18.31 -17.86 -2.71
C PHE A 263 17.76 -18.89 -1.72
N GLU A 264 17.76 -20.15 -2.13
CA GLU A 264 17.30 -21.26 -1.30
C GLU A 264 18.22 -21.47 -0.08
N THR A 265 17.61 -21.75 1.08
CA THR A 265 18.34 -22.02 2.32
C THR A 265 19.34 -23.15 2.12
N GLY A 266 20.61 -22.89 2.45
CA GLY A 266 21.68 -23.87 2.29
C GLY A 266 22.30 -23.96 0.90
N ASN A 267 21.76 -23.27 -0.12
CA ASN A 267 22.24 -23.34 -1.48
C ASN A 267 23.44 -22.40 -1.74
N THR A 268 24.65 -22.92 -1.51
CA THR A 268 25.90 -22.18 -1.70
C THR A 268 26.14 -21.74 -3.16
N LYS A 269 25.75 -22.62 -4.13
CA LYS A 269 25.96 -22.35 -5.57
C LYS A 269 25.10 -21.18 -6.04
N GLU A 270 23.88 -21.14 -5.61
CA GLU A 270 22.94 -20.05 -5.95
C GLU A 270 23.41 -18.72 -5.33
N LEU A 271 23.82 -18.73 -4.06
CA LEU A 271 24.41 -17.56 -3.42
C LEU A 271 25.65 -17.05 -4.16
N ALA A 272 26.53 -17.94 -4.60
CA ALA A 272 27.73 -17.56 -5.38
C ALA A 272 27.35 -16.89 -6.70
N LYS A 273 26.36 -17.43 -7.43
CA LYS A 273 25.83 -16.83 -8.67
C LYS A 273 25.23 -15.45 -8.43
N LEU A 274 24.45 -15.27 -7.36
CA LEU A 274 23.86 -13.95 -7.03
C LEU A 274 24.92 -12.92 -6.64
N LEU A 275 25.98 -13.34 -5.92
CA LEU A 275 27.11 -12.48 -5.60
C LEU A 275 27.85 -12.02 -6.85
N GLU A 276 28.18 -12.93 -7.77
CA GLU A 276 28.81 -12.61 -9.04
C GLU A 276 27.93 -11.69 -9.88
N LYS A 277 26.61 -11.99 -9.94
CA LYS A 277 25.65 -11.17 -10.67
C LYS A 277 25.55 -9.76 -10.07
N ALA A 278 25.51 -9.62 -8.75
CA ALA A 278 25.46 -8.32 -8.10
C ALA A 278 26.72 -7.47 -8.33
N GLU A 279 27.89 -8.12 -8.46
CA GLU A 279 29.15 -7.44 -8.79
C GLU A 279 29.20 -6.98 -10.24
N ARG A 280 28.73 -7.81 -11.21
CA ARG A 280 28.97 -7.64 -12.65
C ARG A 280 27.80 -7.04 -13.41
N ASP A 281 26.58 -7.35 -13.02
CA ASP A 281 25.35 -6.88 -13.68
C ASP A 281 24.81 -5.64 -12.98
N LYS A 282 25.11 -4.48 -13.58
CA LYS A 282 24.65 -3.18 -13.05
C LYS A 282 23.13 -3.07 -13.00
N SER A 283 22.41 -3.71 -13.93
CA SER A 283 20.95 -3.69 -14.00
C SER A 283 20.35 -4.48 -12.83
N PHE A 284 20.87 -5.66 -12.55
CA PHE A 284 20.48 -6.47 -11.41
C PHE A 284 20.78 -5.77 -10.07
N TYR A 285 22.00 -5.21 -9.92
CA TYR A 285 22.35 -4.47 -8.71
C TYR A 285 21.43 -3.27 -8.49
N LYS A 286 21.11 -2.54 -9.58
CA LYS A 286 20.15 -1.43 -9.52
C LYS A 286 18.76 -1.90 -9.11
N ALA A 287 18.26 -3.02 -9.65
CA ALA A 287 16.98 -3.59 -9.26
C ALA A 287 16.93 -3.90 -7.76
N LEU A 288 17.99 -4.50 -7.18
CA LEU A 288 18.08 -4.72 -5.72
C LEU A 288 17.99 -3.40 -4.93
N CYS A 289 18.68 -2.36 -5.39
CA CYS A 289 18.64 -1.03 -4.75
C CYS A 289 17.25 -0.41 -4.83
N ASP A 290 16.61 -0.44 -6.00
CA ASP A 290 15.29 0.14 -6.22
C ASP A 290 14.23 -0.52 -5.33
N TYR A 291 14.23 -1.86 -5.24
CA TYR A 291 13.36 -2.60 -4.32
C TYR A 291 13.56 -2.17 -2.86
N CYS A 292 14.81 -2.16 -2.40
CA CYS A 292 15.11 -1.76 -1.02
C CYS A 292 14.71 -0.30 -0.76
N THR A 293 14.89 0.59 -1.73
CA THR A 293 14.49 2.00 -1.60
C THR A 293 12.97 2.14 -1.47
N ALA A 294 12.21 1.39 -2.26
CA ALA A 294 10.74 1.39 -2.16
C ALA A 294 10.23 0.93 -0.79
N LEU A 295 10.98 0.05 -0.11
CA LEU A 295 10.62 -0.47 1.22
C LEU A 295 11.03 0.45 2.39
N GLN A 296 11.86 1.48 2.17
CA GLN A 296 12.34 2.36 3.25
C GLN A 296 11.22 2.97 4.11
N PRO A 297 10.07 3.41 3.56
CA PRO A 297 8.97 3.96 4.35
C PRO A 297 8.43 3.00 5.42
N LEU A 298 8.50 1.68 5.21
CA LEU A 298 8.07 0.68 6.20
C LEU A 298 8.86 0.77 7.51
N PHE A 299 10.12 1.20 7.44
CA PHE A 299 11.05 1.23 8.57
C PHE A 299 11.26 2.63 9.15
N ASN A 300 10.31 3.56 8.90
CA ASN A 300 10.30 4.90 9.46
C ASN A 300 9.92 4.86 10.96
N LEU A 301 10.59 5.70 11.78
CA LEU A 301 10.33 5.80 13.21
C LEU A 301 8.90 6.27 13.53
N ASP A 302 8.36 7.20 12.76
CA ASP A 302 7.04 7.73 13.03
C ASP A 302 5.95 6.69 12.77
N ARG A 303 6.15 5.81 11.78
CA ARG A 303 5.29 4.67 11.52
C ARG A 303 5.32 3.65 12.68
N GLU A 304 6.50 3.34 13.21
CA GLU A 304 6.60 2.43 14.38
C GLU A 304 5.98 3.06 15.64
N LYS A 305 6.16 4.37 15.87
CA LYS A 305 5.50 5.09 16.98
C LYS A 305 3.99 4.99 16.89
N GLU A 306 3.43 5.26 15.72
CA GLU A 306 1.99 5.18 15.48
C GLU A 306 1.45 3.76 15.68
N ALA A 307 2.15 2.75 15.16
CA ALA A 307 1.78 1.35 15.37
C ALA A 307 1.72 1.03 16.89
N TRP A 308 2.64 1.58 17.68
CA TRP A 308 2.62 1.46 19.14
C TRP A 308 1.47 2.23 19.79
N GLU A 309 1.18 3.46 19.38
CA GLU A 309 0.04 4.24 19.89
C GLU A 309 -1.28 3.51 19.66
N ASN A 310 -1.49 2.98 18.43
CA ASN A 310 -2.67 2.22 18.08
C ASN A 310 -2.78 0.92 18.90
N LEU A 311 -1.70 0.18 19.03
CA LEU A 311 -1.70 -1.07 19.80
C LEU A 311 -1.96 -0.83 21.28
N LEU A 312 -1.35 0.20 21.89
CA LEU A 312 -1.60 0.56 23.28
C LEU A 312 -3.05 0.96 23.50
N TRP A 313 -3.61 1.77 22.62
CA TRP A 313 -5.02 2.13 22.68
C TRP A 313 -5.93 0.89 22.64
N GLU A 314 -5.69 -0.02 21.71
CA GLU A 314 -6.43 -1.28 21.57
C GLU A 314 -6.26 -2.24 22.77
N ALA A 315 -5.10 -2.23 23.42
CA ALA A 315 -4.81 -3.08 24.55
C ALA A 315 -5.49 -2.61 25.84
N VAL A 316 -5.64 -1.28 26.03
CA VAL A 316 -6.08 -0.69 27.31
C VAL A 316 -7.56 -0.28 27.29
N SER A 317 -8.15 0.02 26.13
CA SER A 317 -9.54 0.51 26.05
C SER A 317 -10.55 -0.61 26.31
N GLN A 318 -11.32 -0.49 27.41
CA GLN A 318 -12.43 -1.40 27.74
C GLN A 318 -13.79 -0.96 27.20
N LYS A 319 -13.92 0.24 26.59
CA LYS A 319 -15.18 0.78 26.05
C LYS A 319 -14.99 1.25 24.63
N LYS A 320 -16.07 1.18 23.79
CA LYS A 320 -16.17 1.81 22.47
C LYS A 320 -15.97 3.32 22.56
N VAL A 321 -14.76 3.77 22.79
CA VAL A 321 -14.39 5.18 22.70
C VAL A 321 -13.93 5.43 21.26
N ARG A 322 -14.45 6.50 20.63
CA ARG A 322 -14.00 6.96 19.32
C ARG A 322 -12.46 7.01 19.30
N LYS A 323 -11.85 6.38 18.28
CA LYS A 323 -10.40 6.54 18.01
C LYS A 323 -10.05 8.03 18.08
N PRO A 324 -8.98 8.44 18.77
CA PRO A 324 -8.52 9.81 18.66
C PRO A 324 -8.24 10.11 17.18
N LYS A 325 -8.65 11.28 16.69
CA LYS A 325 -8.26 11.83 15.39
C LYS A 325 -6.75 12.11 15.42
N ARG A 326 -5.91 11.10 15.29
CA ARG A 326 -4.48 11.27 15.13
C ARG A 326 -4.09 10.93 13.70
N TYR A 327 -3.18 11.70 13.15
CA TYR A 327 -2.61 11.54 11.83
C TYR A 327 -1.97 10.16 11.70
N ASP A 328 -2.48 9.33 10.80
CA ASP A 328 -1.79 8.12 10.34
C ASP A 328 -0.60 8.57 9.50
N SER A 329 0.64 8.25 9.89
CA SER A 329 1.84 8.62 9.14
C SER A 329 1.84 8.05 7.72
N ARG A 330 1.04 7.01 7.48
CA ARG A 330 0.78 6.42 6.16
C ARG A 330 -0.25 7.20 5.35
N PHE A 331 -0.91 8.21 5.97
CA PHE A 331 -1.97 8.99 5.36
C PHE A 331 -1.60 10.46 5.27
N LYS A 332 -1.53 10.96 4.05
CA LYS A 332 -1.36 12.39 3.77
C LYS A 332 -2.51 12.88 2.91
N VAL A 333 -2.96 14.10 3.15
CA VAL A 333 -3.97 14.76 2.31
C VAL A 333 -3.37 16.03 1.73
N ILE A 334 -3.44 16.16 0.40
CA ILE A 334 -3.10 17.39 -0.32
C ILE A 334 -4.40 17.97 -0.85
N LYS A 335 -4.68 19.23 -0.52
CA LYS A 335 -5.85 19.95 -1.04
C LYS A 335 -5.39 21.05 -1.97
N LEU A 336 -5.83 21.02 -3.22
CA LEU A 336 -5.72 22.14 -4.13
C LEU A 336 -6.97 23.04 -4.01
N ALA A 337 -6.80 24.34 -4.26
CA ALA A 337 -7.92 25.26 -4.26
C ALA A 337 -8.94 24.83 -5.33
N LYS A 338 -10.23 24.73 -4.94
CA LYS A 338 -11.31 24.48 -5.89
C LYS A 338 -11.37 25.64 -6.87
N ARG A 339 -11.40 25.35 -8.18
CA ARG A 339 -11.81 26.34 -9.19
C ARG A 339 -13.27 26.72 -8.89
N LYS A 340 -13.60 28.01 -8.99
CA LYS A 340 -15.00 28.45 -8.99
C LYS A 340 -15.66 27.82 -10.24
N LEU A 341 -16.51 26.85 -9.99
CA LEU A 341 -17.22 26.15 -11.04
C LEU A 341 -18.31 27.06 -11.59
N ASP A 342 -18.38 27.14 -12.90
CA ASP A 342 -19.35 28.01 -13.60
C ASP A 342 -20.64 27.22 -13.86
N LEU A 343 -21.39 26.93 -12.77
CA LEU A 343 -22.67 26.20 -12.80
C LEU A 343 -23.73 26.86 -13.72
N ILE A 344 -23.58 28.16 -13.97
CA ILE A 344 -24.60 28.97 -14.60
C ILE A 344 -24.50 28.95 -16.13
N ARG A 345 -23.25 28.90 -16.62
CA ARG A 345 -22.94 29.09 -18.04
C ARG A 345 -23.72 28.15 -18.98
N GLY A 346 -23.94 26.89 -18.53
CA GLY A 346 -24.68 25.90 -19.31
C GLY A 346 -26.22 26.11 -19.32
N LEU A 347 -26.75 26.92 -18.41
CA LEU A 347 -28.19 27.18 -18.30
C LEU A 347 -28.66 28.40 -19.11
N GLU A 348 -27.74 29.22 -19.61
CA GLU A 348 -28.04 30.47 -20.36
C GLU A 348 -28.33 30.23 -21.83
N GLY A 349 -27.98 29.10 -22.41
CA GLY A 349 -28.12 28.81 -23.83
C GLY A 349 -29.49 28.30 -24.25
N ASN A 350 -29.73 28.29 -25.58
CA ASN A 350 -30.93 27.66 -26.18
C ASN A 350 -30.98 26.13 -25.92
N LYS A 351 -29.83 25.50 -25.66
CA LYS A 351 -29.74 24.11 -25.21
C LYS A 351 -29.15 24.14 -23.81
N LYS A 352 -29.99 23.93 -22.81
CA LYS A 352 -29.58 23.96 -21.41
C LYS A 352 -28.82 22.70 -21.03
N SER A 353 -27.72 22.86 -20.30
CA SER A 353 -26.90 21.75 -19.78
C SER A 353 -26.31 22.08 -18.43
N ILE A 354 -26.02 21.03 -17.64
CA ILE A 354 -25.26 21.11 -16.41
C ILE A 354 -24.17 20.05 -16.52
N SER A 355 -22.90 20.41 -16.23
CA SER A 355 -21.80 19.45 -16.31
C SER A 355 -21.93 18.33 -15.27
N CYS A 356 -21.61 17.09 -15.67
CA CYS A 356 -21.72 15.90 -14.82
C CYS A 356 -20.78 15.92 -13.58
N GLU A 357 -19.73 16.75 -13.56
CA GLU A 357 -18.88 16.95 -12.38
C GLU A 357 -19.65 17.47 -11.16
N TYR A 358 -20.78 18.16 -11.40
CA TYR A 358 -21.62 18.68 -10.33
C TYR A 358 -22.49 17.63 -9.63
N PHE A 359 -22.55 16.41 -10.14
CA PHE A 359 -23.21 15.30 -9.43
C PHE A 359 -22.59 14.97 -8.08
N TYR A 360 -21.27 15.14 -7.96
CA TYR A 360 -20.48 14.57 -6.86
C TYR A 360 -20.27 15.53 -5.69
N ASP A 361 -21.36 16.10 -5.15
CA ASP A 361 -21.39 16.61 -3.79
C ASP A 361 -21.53 15.44 -2.79
N GLN A 362 -21.59 15.72 -1.49
CA GLN A 362 -21.74 14.67 -0.48
C GLN A 362 -22.97 13.79 -0.73
N LYS A 363 -24.12 14.42 -0.98
CA LYS A 363 -25.40 13.72 -1.21
C LYS A 363 -25.40 12.94 -2.52
N GLY A 364 -24.87 13.52 -3.58
CA GLY A 364 -24.74 12.86 -4.88
C GLY A 364 -23.80 11.65 -4.79
N SER A 365 -22.67 11.75 -4.09
CA SER A 365 -21.77 10.63 -3.87
C SER A 365 -22.43 9.47 -3.11
N GLU A 366 -23.26 9.76 -2.08
CA GLU A 366 -24.05 8.74 -1.36
C GLU A 366 -25.10 8.08 -2.28
N LEU A 367 -25.75 8.85 -3.15
CA LEU A 367 -26.72 8.33 -4.14
C LEU A 367 -26.02 7.48 -5.19
N PHE A 368 -24.83 7.87 -5.65
CA PHE A 368 -24.04 7.07 -6.58
C PHE A 368 -23.58 5.74 -5.96
N GLU A 369 -23.19 5.71 -4.69
CA GLU A 369 -22.92 4.43 -3.98
C GLU A 369 -24.17 3.52 -4.03
N GLN A 370 -25.39 4.06 -3.80
CA GLN A 370 -26.63 3.29 -3.90
C GLN A 370 -26.90 2.80 -5.33
N ILE A 371 -26.63 3.63 -6.37
CA ILE A 371 -26.74 3.23 -7.78
C ILE A 371 -25.82 2.03 -8.06
N CYS A 372 -24.59 2.04 -7.56
CA CYS A 372 -23.62 0.94 -7.75
C CYS A 372 -24.11 -0.39 -7.18
N GLU A 373 -25.04 -0.40 -6.20
CA GLU A 373 -25.63 -1.59 -5.58
C GLU A 373 -26.89 -2.08 -6.32
N LEU A 374 -27.46 -1.29 -7.24
CA LEU A 374 -28.68 -1.67 -7.95
C LEU A 374 -28.48 -2.87 -8.88
N PRO A 375 -29.44 -3.80 -8.97
CA PRO A 375 -29.40 -4.91 -9.90
C PRO A 375 -29.26 -4.49 -11.36
N GLU A 376 -29.88 -3.36 -11.75
CA GLU A 376 -29.85 -2.82 -13.11
C GLU A 376 -28.49 -2.21 -13.47
N TYR A 377 -27.75 -1.67 -12.49
CA TYR A 377 -26.46 -1.03 -12.71
C TYR A 377 -25.32 -2.07 -12.72
N TYR A 378 -25.16 -2.76 -13.84
CA TYR A 378 -24.22 -3.87 -14.01
C TYR A 378 -22.74 -3.45 -14.04
N LEU A 379 -22.43 -2.18 -14.36
CA LEU A 379 -21.06 -1.69 -14.62
C LEU A 379 -20.09 -2.02 -13.50
N THR A 380 -20.40 -1.59 -12.27
CA THR A 380 -19.53 -1.79 -11.09
C THR A 380 -19.26 -3.27 -10.84
N ARG A 381 -20.28 -4.12 -10.88
CA ARG A 381 -20.13 -5.56 -10.63
C ARG A 381 -19.33 -6.26 -11.72
N THR A 382 -19.50 -5.84 -12.99
CA THR A 382 -18.77 -6.46 -14.12
C THR A 382 -17.30 -6.07 -14.08
N GLU A 383 -16.98 -4.80 -13.88
CA GLU A 383 -15.60 -4.32 -13.73
C GLU A 383 -14.91 -4.98 -12.52
N THR A 384 -15.58 -5.04 -11.36
CA THR A 384 -15.07 -5.73 -10.16
C THR A 384 -14.73 -7.19 -10.46
N ARG A 385 -15.56 -7.89 -11.22
CA ARG A 385 -15.32 -9.30 -11.62
C ARG A 385 -14.09 -9.42 -12.50
N ILE A 386 -13.93 -8.54 -13.51
CA ILE A 386 -12.75 -8.53 -14.39
C ILE A 386 -11.50 -8.29 -13.55
N LEU A 387 -11.50 -7.25 -12.71
CA LEU A 387 -10.37 -6.93 -11.84
C LEU A 387 -10.01 -8.10 -10.91
N THR A 388 -11.02 -8.74 -10.28
CA THR A 388 -10.80 -9.91 -9.41
C THR A 388 -10.14 -11.07 -10.15
N GLN A 389 -10.57 -11.36 -11.38
CA GLN A 389 -10.03 -12.46 -12.17
C GLN A 389 -8.67 -12.17 -12.78
N LYS A 390 -8.36 -10.90 -13.06
CA LYS A 390 -7.18 -10.46 -13.80
C LYS A 390 -6.14 -9.70 -12.96
N SER A 391 -6.39 -9.49 -11.66
CA SER A 391 -5.48 -8.73 -10.78
C SER A 391 -4.04 -9.27 -10.77
N LYS A 392 -3.87 -10.59 -10.74
CA LYS A 392 -2.53 -11.22 -10.83
C LYS A 392 -1.83 -10.93 -12.16
N GLN A 393 -2.59 -11.03 -13.27
CA GLN A 393 -2.06 -10.71 -14.60
C GLN A 393 -1.65 -9.25 -14.70
N ILE A 394 -2.45 -8.34 -14.12
CA ILE A 394 -2.14 -6.90 -14.11
C ILE A 394 -0.92 -6.62 -13.21
N ALA A 395 -0.82 -7.22 -12.03
CA ALA A 395 0.34 -7.05 -11.15
C ALA A 395 1.63 -7.57 -11.80
N ALA A 396 1.56 -8.68 -12.54
CA ALA A 396 2.70 -9.27 -13.26
C ALA A 396 3.23 -8.42 -14.44
N LEU A 397 2.54 -7.33 -14.80
CA LEU A 397 3.04 -6.37 -15.81
C LEU A 397 4.20 -5.49 -15.31
N PHE A 398 4.55 -5.61 -14.04
CA PHE A 398 5.58 -4.79 -13.39
C PHE A 398 6.68 -5.68 -12.81
N ASP A 399 7.92 -5.32 -13.09
CA ASP A 399 9.12 -5.95 -12.52
C ASP A 399 9.58 -5.24 -11.23
N LYS A 400 9.04 -4.05 -10.95
CA LYS A 400 9.32 -3.20 -9.79
C LYS A 400 8.00 -2.74 -9.15
N PRO A 401 7.98 -2.43 -7.85
CA PRO A 401 6.77 -1.90 -7.19
C PRO A 401 6.29 -0.63 -7.90
N PRO A 402 5.08 -0.61 -8.48
CA PRO A 402 4.55 0.63 -9.05
C PRO A 402 3.94 1.53 -7.98
N ASP A 403 4.02 2.85 -8.19
CA ASP A 403 3.13 3.80 -7.55
C ASP A 403 1.73 3.68 -8.18
N VAL A 404 0.71 3.42 -7.38
CA VAL A 404 -0.66 3.32 -7.87
C VAL A 404 -1.34 4.68 -7.79
N VAL A 405 -1.84 5.19 -8.91
CA VAL A 405 -2.54 6.47 -9.01
C VAL A 405 -3.95 6.21 -9.50
N GLU A 406 -4.99 6.72 -8.85
CA GLU A 406 -6.37 6.55 -9.30
C GLU A 406 -7.05 7.88 -9.55
N LEU A 407 -7.57 8.04 -10.77
CA LEU A 407 -8.33 9.21 -11.21
C LEU A 407 -9.82 8.97 -10.94
N GLY A 408 -10.41 9.74 -10.03
CA GLY A 408 -11.80 9.56 -9.59
C GLY A 408 -11.93 8.32 -8.70
N SER A 409 -11.20 8.32 -7.59
CA SER A 409 -11.07 7.12 -6.75
C SER A 409 -12.35 6.76 -5.98
N GLY A 410 -13.22 7.71 -5.70
CA GLY A 410 -14.42 7.48 -4.89
C GLY A 410 -14.09 6.79 -3.56
N ASN A 411 -14.72 5.63 -3.31
CA ASN A 411 -14.46 4.81 -2.11
C ASN A 411 -13.29 3.81 -2.25
N SER A 412 -12.62 3.76 -3.40
CA SER A 412 -11.45 2.92 -3.74
C SER A 412 -11.61 1.39 -3.50
N VAL A 413 -12.83 0.89 -3.41
CA VAL A 413 -13.11 -0.54 -3.14
C VAL A 413 -12.55 -1.44 -4.24
N LYS A 414 -12.71 -1.06 -5.51
CA LYS A 414 -12.21 -1.80 -6.67
C LYS A 414 -10.68 -1.82 -6.70
N THR A 415 -10.07 -0.72 -6.38
CA THR A 415 -8.61 -0.57 -6.32
C THR A 415 -7.96 -1.43 -5.25
N GLY A 416 -8.68 -1.68 -4.14
CA GLY A 416 -8.25 -2.63 -3.11
C GLY A 416 -7.97 -4.05 -3.63
N ILE A 417 -8.60 -4.45 -4.74
CA ILE A 417 -8.35 -5.75 -5.39
C ILE A 417 -6.95 -5.80 -6.01
N LEU A 418 -6.57 -4.75 -6.73
CA LEU A 418 -5.24 -4.62 -7.35
C LEU A 418 -4.15 -4.42 -6.31
N LEU A 419 -4.40 -3.54 -5.33
CA LEU A 419 -3.46 -3.28 -4.23
C LEU A 419 -3.11 -4.54 -3.46
N ARG A 420 -4.07 -5.45 -3.25
CA ARG A 420 -3.82 -6.74 -2.58
C ARG A 420 -2.79 -7.59 -3.33
N GLU A 421 -2.90 -7.70 -4.65
CA GLU A 421 -1.97 -8.52 -5.44
C GLU A 421 -0.60 -7.83 -5.58
N LEU A 422 -0.57 -6.50 -5.74
CA LEU A 422 0.69 -5.73 -5.74
C LEU A 422 1.41 -5.82 -4.39
N LEU A 423 0.68 -5.72 -3.28
CA LEU A 423 1.25 -5.88 -1.93
C LEU A 423 1.76 -7.30 -1.67
N LYS A 424 1.09 -8.33 -2.21
CA LYS A 424 1.61 -9.71 -2.17
C LYS A 424 2.91 -9.84 -2.95
N GLN A 425 2.97 -9.28 -4.15
CA GLN A 425 4.13 -9.40 -5.03
C GLN A 425 5.33 -8.60 -4.51
N PHE A 426 5.10 -7.37 -4.07
CA PHE A 426 6.18 -6.40 -3.78
C PHE A 426 6.37 -6.07 -2.29
N GLY A 427 5.48 -6.52 -1.42
CA GLY A 427 5.57 -6.29 0.03
C GLY A 427 5.19 -4.89 0.51
N TYR A 428 5.19 -3.88 -0.37
CA TYR A 428 4.83 -2.49 -0.09
C TYR A 428 4.21 -1.84 -1.32
N CYS A 429 3.32 -0.89 -1.12
CA CYS A 429 2.73 -0.10 -2.20
C CYS A 429 2.43 1.32 -1.72
N GLN A 430 2.64 2.30 -2.60
CA GLN A 430 2.19 3.67 -2.41
C GLN A 430 0.97 3.93 -3.30
N PHE A 431 -0.07 4.53 -2.73
CA PHE A 431 -1.33 4.81 -3.42
C PHE A 431 -1.66 6.30 -3.38
N PHE A 432 -2.00 6.84 -4.54
CA PHE A 432 -2.35 8.24 -4.77
C PHE A 432 -3.78 8.34 -5.32
N PRO A 433 -4.81 8.25 -4.46
CA PRO A 433 -6.18 8.51 -4.91
C PRO A 433 -6.39 10.00 -5.17
N ILE A 434 -6.93 10.32 -6.34
CA ILE A 434 -7.30 11.68 -6.74
C ILE A 434 -8.82 11.74 -6.89
N ASP A 435 -9.48 12.66 -6.19
CA ASP A 435 -10.92 12.89 -6.29
C ASP A 435 -11.25 14.32 -5.90
N ILE A 436 -12.38 14.83 -6.36
CA ILE A 436 -12.89 16.15 -5.99
C ILE A 436 -13.62 16.15 -4.64
N SER A 437 -14.03 14.97 -4.14
CA SER A 437 -14.72 14.78 -2.86
C SER A 437 -13.74 14.41 -1.75
N PRO A 438 -13.37 15.32 -0.83
CA PRO A 438 -12.45 15.04 0.27
C PRO A 438 -13.01 14.01 1.26
N GLU A 439 -14.34 13.95 1.42
CA GLU A 439 -15.00 13.01 2.35
C GLU A 439 -14.88 11.57 1.84
N MET A 440 -15.09 11.37 0.52
CA MET A 440 -14.93 10.05 -0.10
C MET A 440 -13.48 9.58 -0.08
N LEU A 441 -12.53 10.48 -0.39
CA LEU A 441 -11.09 10.22 -0.31
C LEU A 441 -10.68 9.77 1.10
N GLU A 442 -11.11 10.49 2.14
CA GLU A 442 -10.77 10.14 3.52
C GLU A 442 -11.38 8.80 3.92
N LYS A 443 -12.66 8.56 3.62
CA LYS A 443 -13.38 7.31 3.91
C LYS A 443 -12.71 6.11 3.22
N GLY A 444 -12.47 6.21 1.91
CA GLY A 444 -11.86 5.15 1.10
C GLY A 444 -10.43 4.84 1.55
N SER A 445 -9.61 5.88 1.73
CA SER A 445 -8.22 5.74 2.16
C SER A 445 -8.10 5.07 3.53
N ARG A 446 -8.94 5.44 4.51
CA ARG A 446 -8.91 4.82 5.84
C ARG A 446 -9.29 3.35 5.80
N ASN A 447 -10.29 2.97 5.02
CA ASN A 447 -10.69 1.57 4.87
C ASN A 447 -9.56 0.72 4.25
N LEU A 448 -8.83 1.27 3.27
CA LEU A 448 -7.68 0.59 2.67
C LEU A 448 -6.52 0.46 3.68
N LEU A 449 -6.21 1.51 4.43
CA LEU A 449 -5.14 1.50 5.43
C LEU A 449 -5.43 0.55 6.60
N ASP A 450 -6.70 0.40 6.99
CA ASP A 450 -7.14 -0.58 8.00
C ASP A 450 -6.99 -2.02 7.46
N THR A 451 -7.14 -2.21 6.13
CA THR A 451 -7.04 -3.52 5.47
C THR A 451 -5.59 -3.91 5.16
N PHE A 452 -4.76 -2.94 4.76
CA PHE A 452 -3.41 -3.17 4.24
C PHE A 452 -2.34 -2.47 5.09
N PRO A 453 -1.63 -3.21 5.96
CA PRO A 453 -0.61 -2.62 6.85
C PRO A 453 0.60 -2.01 6.12
N ASN A 454 0.87 -2.50 4.89
CA ASN A 454 2.03 -2.11 4.08
C ASN A 454 1.68 -1.08 2.99
N LEU A 455 0.50 -0.50 3.07
CA LEU A 455 0.03 0.53 2.16
C LEU A 455 0.32 1.91 2.76
N ASP A 456 0.86 2.81 1.95
CA ASP A 456 0.88 4.24 2.23
C ASP A 456 -0.07 4.95 1.27
N VAL A 457 -0.80 5.93 1.75
CA VAL A 457 -1.79 6.67 0.96
C VAL A 457 -1.50 8.16 1.02
N GLN A 458 -1.36 8.78 -0.14
CA GLN A 458 -1.33 10.22 -0.30
C GLN A 458 -2.56 10.68 -1.09
N ALA A 459 -3.64 10.99 -0.37
CA ALA A 459 -4.89 11.42 -0.96
C ALA A 459 -4.80 12.86 -1.48
N ILE A 460 -5.28 13.09 -2.70
CA ILE A 460 -5.17 14.38 -3.39
C ILE A 460 -6.57 14.85 -3.75
N THR A 461 -7.04 15.92 -3.08
CA THR A 461 -8.30 16.58 -3.44
C THR A 461 -8.02 17.55 -4.57
N ALA A 462 -8.33 17.16 -5.79
CA ALA A 462 -8.05 17.91 -7.02
C ALA A 462 -8.84 17.39 -8.23
N GLU A 463 -8.86 18.17 -9.30
CA GLU A 463 -9.17 17.69 -10.64
C GLU A 463 -8.11 16.67 -11.11
N TYR A 464 -8.49 15.75 -12.01
CA TYR A 464 -7.65 14.63 -12.46
C TYR A 464 -6.24 15.04 -12.89
N LEU A 465 -6.12 16.00 -13.80
CA LEU A 465 -4.83 16.44 -14.36
C LEU A 465 -4.01 17.25 -13.35
N ASP A 466 -4.67 18.06 -12.53
CA ASP A 466 -4.01 18.86 -11.50
C ASP A 466 -3.43 17.94 -10.40
N GLY A 467 -4.20 16.93 -10.00
CA GLY A 467 -3.73 15.92 -9.06
C GLY A 467 -2.58 15.09 -9.62
N LEU A 468 -2.67 14.68 -10.89
CA LEU A 468 -1.61 13.92 -11.56
C LEU A 468 -0.30 14.72 -11.68
N ASN A 469 -0.36 16.06 -11.87
CA ASN A 469 0.82 16.94 -11.90
C ASN A 469 1.62 16.90 -10.60
N LEU A 470 0.98 16.69 -9.45
CA LEU A 470 1.66 16.63 -8.15
C LEU A 470 2.50 15.36 -7.97
N ILE A 471 2.20 14.31 -8.76
CA ILE A 471 2.84 13.00 -8.65
C ILE A 471 3.99 12.85 -9.66
N THR A 472 3.97 13.58 -10.79
CA THR A 472 4.92 13.40 -11.89
C THR A 472 6.37 13.83 -11.56
N GLY A 473 6.60 14.58 -10.48
CA GLY A 473 7.92 15.12 -10.11
C GLY A 473 8.78 14.25 -9.18
N ASN A 474 8.25 13.20 -8.57
CA ASN A 474 8.91 12.53 -7.43
C ASN A 474 9.45 11.12 -7.70
N GLY A 475 9.31 10.53 -8.92
CA GLY A 475 9.36 9.08 -9.01
C GLY A 475 10.42 8.48 -9.92
N GLN A 476 11.27 7.64 -9.31
CA GLN A 476 12.04 6.59 -9.96
C GLN A 476 11.21 5.30 -10.18
N GLN A 477 10.01 5.23 -9.63
CA GLN A 477 9.13 4.07 -9.73
C GLN A 477 8.18 4.20 -10.94
N PRO A 478 7.85 3.08 -11.62
CA PRO A 478 6.79 3.08 -12.62
C PRO A 478 5.44 3.39 -11.97
N LYS A 479 4.51 3.97 -12.71
CA LYS A 479 3.15 4.23 -12.25
C LYS A 479 2.14 3.27 -12.88
N LEU A 480 1.21 2.77 -12.06
CA LEU A 480 -0.04 2.18 -12.51
C LEU A 480 -1.14 3.22 -12.33
N ILE A 481 -1.49 3.91 -13.41
CA ILE A 481 -2.55 4.91 -13.42
C ILE A 481 -3.88 4.20 -13.68
N LEU A 482 -4.84 4.35 -12.79
CA LEU A 482 -6.18 3.76 -12.88
C LEU A 482 -7.20 4.83 -13.25
N TRP A 483 -8.03 4.56 -14.22
CA TRP A 483 -9.20 5.34 -14.55
C TRP A 483 -10.39 4.42 -14.77
N LEU A 484 -11.02 4.05 -13.67
CA LEU A 484 -12.04 3.01 -13.59
C LEU A 484 -13.46 3.57 -13.69
N GLY A 485 -14.47 2.69 -13.69
CA GLY A 485 -15.88 3.06 -13.64
C GLY A 485 -16.45 3.54 -14.97
N SER A 486 -15.73 3.41 -16.07
CA SER A 486 -16.13 3.97 -17.38
C SER A 486 -16.28 5.49 -17.40
N SER A 487 -15.57 6.20 -16.53
CA SER A 487 -15.60 7.67 -16.44
C SER A 487 -15.21 8.37 -17.76
N ILE A 488 -14.45 7.71 -18.62
CA ILE A 488 -14.15 8.19 -19.98
C ILE A 488 -15.42 8.35 -20.83
N GLY A 489 -16.48 7.59 -20.52
CA GLY A 489 -17.76 7.69 -21.19
C GLY A 489 -18.46 9.04 -21.02
N ASN A 490 -18.07 9.83 -20.02
CA ASN A 490 -18.63 11.16 -19.78
C ASN A 490 -18.04 12.23 -20.69
N PHE A 491 -16.95 11.92 -21.39
CA PHE A 491 -16.31 12.83 -22.34
C PHE A 491 -16.81 12.61 -23.77
N ASP A 492 -17.00 13.68 -24.52
CA ASP A 492 -17.18 13.57 -25.96
C ASP A 492 -15.93 12.94 -26.61
N ARG A 493 -16.08 12.25 -27.75
CA ARG A 493 -15.01 11.46 -28.40
C ARG A 493 -13.71 12.26 -28.60
N ILE A 494 -13.83 13.53 -28.99
CA ILE A 494 -12.67 14.41 -29.22
C ILE A 494 -12.03 14.79 -27.89
N ASP A 495 -12.82 15.09 -26.88
CA ASP A 495 -12.36 15.49 -25.56
C ASP A 495 -11.71 14.33 -24.82
N ALA A 496 -12.24 13.10 -24.99
CA ALA A 496 -11.63 11.87 -24.47
C ALA A 496 -10.19 11.67 -25.02
N VAL A 497 -10.00 11.86 -26.35
CA VAL A 497 -8.66 11.82 -26.95
C VAL A 497 -7.78 12.94 -26.40
N GLY A 498 -8.29 14.16 -26.29
CA GLY A 498 -7.60 15.32 -25.72
C GLY A 498 -7.14 15.06 -24.29
N PHE A 499 -8.01 14.52 -23.46
CA PHE A 499 -7.71 14.16 -22.07
C PHE A 499 -6.62 13.08 -21.98
N LEU A 500 -6.73 11.99 -22.74
CA LEU A 500 -5.73 10.93 -22.78
C LEU A 500 -4.36 11.45 -23.25
N LYS A 501 -4.31 12.37 -24.22
CA LYS A 501 -3.05 13.04 -24.62
C LYS A 501 -2.42 13.81 -23.45
N GLN A 502 -3.22 14.46 -22.60
CA GLN A 502 -2.72 15.15 -21.42
C GLN A 502 -2.22 14.17 -20.34
N VAL A 503 -2.88 13.02 -20.18
CA VAL A 503 -2.39 11.94 -19.31
C VAL A 503 -1.05 11.39 -19.85
N LYS A 504 -0.97 11.11 -21.18
CA LYS A 504 0.29 10.63 -21.82
C LYS A 504 1.48 11.55 -21.54
N LYS A 505 1.29 12.88 -21.59
CA LYS A 505 2.37 13.86 -21.30
C LYS A 505 2.92 13.75 -19.88
N ARG A 506 2.16 13.16 -18.93
CA ARG A 506 2.52 13.00 -17.52
C ARG A 506 3.01 11.60 -17.17
N MET A 507 3.05 10.70 -18.16
CA MET A 507 3.53 9.32 -17.99
C MET A 507 4.97 9.18 -18.44
N ASN A 508 5.72 8.33 -17.74
CA ASN A 508 7.02 7.81 -18.17
C ASN A 508 6.84 6.61 -19.10
N VAL A 509 7.91 6.11 -19.68
CA VAL A 509 7.89 4.95 -20.60
C VAL A 509 7.45 3.67 -19.88
N GLU A 510 7.87 3.49 -18.63
CA GLU A 510 7.53 2.30 -17.81
C GLU A 510 6.10 2.36 -17.21
N ASP A 511 5.42 3.52 -17.28
CA ASP A 511 4.09 3.69 -16.71
C ASP A 511 3.03 2.96 -17.56
N LYS A 512 1.96 2.52 -16.90
CA LYS A 512 0.80 1.90 -17.54
C LYS A 512 -0.46 2.60 -17.12
N LEU A 513 -1.38 2.81 -18.09
CA LEU A 513 -2.72 3.32 -17.83
C LEU A 513 -3.72 2.16 -17.93
N LEU A 514 -4.44 1.92 -16.85
CA LEU A 514 -5.53 0.95 -16.78
C LEU A 514 -6.85 1.70 -16.84
N ILE A 515 -7.61 1.48 -17.90
CA ILE A 515 -8.87 2.19 -18.12
C ILE A 515 -10.05 1.23 -18.22
N GLY A 516 -11.10 1.46 -17.42
CA GLY A 516 -12.37 0.76 -17.48
C GLY A 516 -13.31 1.40 -18.52
N ILE A 517 -13.86 0.60 -19.41
CA ILE A 517 -14.73 1.08 -20.50
C ILE A 517 -15.97 0.19 -20.64
N ASP A 518 -17.13 0.80 -20.58
CA ASP A 518 -18.41 0.15 -20.84
C ASP A 518 -18.60 -0.09 -22.35
N LEU A 519 -18.96 -1.32 -22.72
CA LEU A 519 -19.05 -1.74 -24.12
C LEU A 519 -20.46 -1.54 -24.68
N ARG A 520 -20.57 -1.39 -26.02
CA ARG A 520 -21.86 -1.39 -26.73
C ARG A 520 -22.57 -2.72 -26.52
N LYS A 521 -23.86 -2.67 -26.26
CA LYS A 521 -24.73 -3.83 -26.04
C LYS A 521 -26.19 -3.43 -26.27
N GLU A 522 -27.11 -4.31 -25.98
CA GLU A 522 -28.56 -4.10 -26.16
C GLU A 522 -29.04 -2.80 -25.51
N PRO A 523 -29.72 -1.93 -26.29
CA PRO A 523 -30.20 -0.63 -25.82
C PRO A 523 -31.03 -0.68 -24.54
N GLU A 524 -31.91 -1.67 -24.41
CA GLU A 524 -32.77 -1.84 -23.23
C GLU A 524 -31.96 -2.05 -21.94
N LEU A 525 -30.88 -2.86 -22.02
CA LEU A 525 -30.00 -3.10 -20.88
C LEU A 525 -29.27 -1.81 -20.47
N LEU A 526 -28.83 -1.03 -21.46
CA LEU A 526 -28.16 0.24 -21.25
C LEU A 526 -29.08 1.26 -20.58
N VAL A 527 -30.32 1.42 -21.09
CA VAL A 527 -31.28 2.35 -20.53
C VAL A 527 -31.69 1.99 -19.12
N LYS A 528 -31.93 0.70 -18.83
CA LYS A 528 -32.26 0.23 -17.47
C LYS A 528 -31.20 0.57 -16.43
N ALA A 529 -29.91 0.56 -16.81
CA ALA A 529 -28.82 0.92 -15.91
C ALA A 529 -28.81 2.39 -15.50
N TYR A 530 -29.41 3.27 -16.30
CA TYR A 530 -29.49 4.72 -16.04
C TYR A 530 -30.93 5.20 -15.75
N ASN A 531 -31.88 4.27 -15.68
CA ASN A 531 -33.28 4.55 -15.34
C ASN A 531 -33.86 3.39 -14.56
N ASP A 532 -33.33 3.21 -13.33
CA ASP A 532 -33.64 2.10 -12.44
C ASP A 532 -35.09 2.13 -11.92
N SER A 533 -35.63 0.95 -11.65
CA SER A 533 -37.01 0.75 -11.17
C SER A 533 -37.30 1.38 -9.80
N LYS A 534 -36.25 1.60 -8.96
CA LYS A 534 -36.36 2.24 -7.63
C LYS A 534 -36.25 3.75 -7.67
N GLY A 535 -35.91 4.34 -8.82
CA GLY A 535 -35.78 5.78 -9.01
C GLY A 535 -34.59 6.40 -8.27
N VAL A 536 -33.53 5.62 -7.97
CA VAL A 536 -32.32 6.14 -7.31
C VAL A 536 -31.56 7.03 -8.27
N THR A 537 -31.42 6.64 -9.55
CA THR A 537 -30.78 7.46 -10.59
C THR A 537 -31.55 8.76 -10.83
N ALA A 538 -32.87 8.72 -10.78
CA ALA A 538 -33.70 9.92 -10.86
C ALA A 538 -33.41 10.91 -9.71
N LYS A 539 -33.30 10.39 -8.48
CA LYS A 539 -32.92 11.21 -7.31
C LYS A 539 -31.50 11.78 -7.44
N PHE A 540 -30.57 11.00 -7.98
CA PHE A 540 -29.20 11.43 -8.25
C PHE A 540 -29.18 12.59 -9.26
N ASN A 541 -29.96 12.49 -10.35
CA ASN A 541 -30.05 13.52 -11.35
C ASN A 541 -30.71 14.80 -10.79
N LEU A 542 -31.81 14.67 -10.04
CA LEU A 542 -32.51 15.79 -9.40
C LEU A 542 -31.68 16.50 -8.33
N ASN A 543 -30.70 15.81 -7.73
CA ASN A 543 -29.80 16.41 -6.76
C ASN A 543 -28.97 17.58 -7.32
N LEU A 544 -28.75 17.61 -8.64
CA LEU A 544 -28.12 18.78 -9.31
C LEU A 544 -28.87 20.06 -9.04
N LEU A 545 -30.21 20.04 -9.18
CA LEU A 545 -31.05 21.22 -8.97
C LEU A 545 -31.05 21.63 -7.48
N GLN A 546 -31.08 20.67 -6.58
CA GLN A 546 -30.96 20.93 -5.15
C GLN A 546 -29.62 21.57 -4.79
N ARG A 547 -28.53 21.11 -5.40
CA ARG A 547 -27.22 21.70 -5.25
C ARG A 547 -27.15 23.13 -5.75
N ILE A 548 -27.74 23.43 -6.92
CA ILE A 548 -27.85 24.81 -7.44
C ILE A 548 -28.62 25.69 -6.45
N ASN A 549 -29.73 25.19 -5.91
CA ASN A 549 -30.49 25.93 -4.89
C ASN A 549 -29.62 26.27 -3.66
N SER A 550 -28.84 25.31 -3.18
CA SER A 550 -28.01 25.52 -1.97
C SER A 550 -26.76 26.36 -2.20
N GLU A 551 -26.10 26.25 -3.36
CA GLU A 551 -24.81 26.92 -3.64
C GLU A 551 -24.99 28.31 -4.28
N LEU A 552 -26.09 28.54 -5.04
CA LEU A 552 -26.36 29.78 -5.78
C LEU A 552 -27.63 30.51 -5.34
N ASP A 553 -28.24 30.07 -4.22
CA ASP A 553 -29.53 30.57 -3.75
C ASP A 553 -30.59 30.56 -4.88
N GLY A 554 -30.69 29.40 -5.54
CA GLY A 554 -31.60 29.14 -6.64
C GLY A 554 -33.01 28.80 -6.16
N THR A 555 -34.02 28.98 -7.03
CA THR A 555 -35.43 28.73 -6.73
C THR A 555 -36.01 27.55 -7.52
N PHE A 556 -35.20 26.55 -7.86
CA PHE A 556 -35.68 25.33 -8.51
C PHE A 556 -36.69 24.59 -7.63
N THR A 557 -37.87 24.30 -8.13
CA THR A 557 -38.84 23.39 -7.54
C THR A 557 -38.63 22.02 -8.18
N LEU A 558 -38.11 21.05 -7.39
CA LEU A 558 -37.70 19.74 -7.93
C LEU A 558 -38.85 18.99 -8.59
N ASP A 559 -40.08 19.11 -8.05
CA ASP A 559 -41.29 18.47 -8.58
C ASP A 559 -41.68 18.95 -9.98
N ASN A 560 -41.18 20.11 -10.41
CA ASN A 560 -41.35 20.62 -11.76
C ASN A 560 -40.46 19.90 -12.79
N PHE A 561 -39.61 18.99 -12.37
CA PHE A 561 -38.72 18.24 -13.25
C PHE A 561 -38.89 16.73 -13.07
N TYR A 562 -38.56 15.98 -14.13
CA TYR A 562 -38.42 14.54 -14.05
C TYR A 562 -37.18 14.09 -14.80
N HIS A 563 -36.62 12.98 -14.35
CA HIS A 563 -35.48 12.35 -14.97
C HIS A 563 -35.87 11.55 -16.22
N GLN A 564 -35.05 11.63 -17.25
CA GLN A 564 -35.14 10.80 -18.45
C GLN A 564 -33.74 10.33 -18.86
N ALA A 565 -33.58 9.04 -19.19
CA ALA A 565 -32.40 8.51 -19.82
C ALA A 565 -32.75 7.86 -21.15
N VAL A 566 -32.02 8.20 -22.21
CA VAL A 566 -32.22 7.69 -23.55
C VAL A 566 -30.92 7.17 -24.14
N TYR A 567 -30.97 6.09 -24.90
CA TYR A 567 -29.82 5.62 -25.66
C TYR A 567 -29.87 6.22 -27.07
N ASN A 568 -28.81 6.95 -27.41
CA ASN A 568 -28.60 7.50 -28.74
C ASN A 568 -27.62 6.58 -29.49
N ASP A 569 -28.15 5.77 -30.39
CA ASP A 569 -27.37 4.69 -31.04
C ASP A 569 -26.29 5.24 -31.99
N LYS A 570 -26.55 6.31 -32.73
CA LYS A 570 -25.59 6.89 -33.68
C LYS A 570 -24.26 7.27 -33.03
N PRO A 571 -24.19 8.07 -31.95
CA PRO A 571 -22.96 8.30 -31.21
C PRO A 571 -22.61 7.14 -30.27
N GLY A 572 -23.55 6.25 -29.94
CA GLY A 572 -23.41 5.12 -29.05
C GLY A 572 -23.29 5.52 -27.59
N ARG A 573 -24.22 6.29 -27.07
CA ARG A 573 -24.18 6.80 -25.70
C ARG A 573 -25.55 6.84 -25.04
N ILE A 574 -25.58 6.73 -23.74
CA ILE A 574 -26.72 7.18 -22.91
C ILE A 574 -26.62 8.70 -22.75
N GLU A 575 -27.73 9.34 -22.83
CA GLU A 575 -27.90 10.76 -22.53
C GLU A 575 -28.92 10.89 -21.38
N MET A 576 -28.54 11.60 -20.32
CA MET A 576 -29.44 11.88 -19.19
C MET A 576 -29.92 13.31 -19.24
N TYR A 577 -31.18 13.48 -18.90
CA TYR A 577 -31.87 14.75 -18.93
C TYR A 577 -32.72 14.96 -17.67
N LEU A 578 -32.91 16.23 -17.32
CA LEU A 578 -33.99 16.70 -16.46
C LEU A 578 -34.98 17.47 -17.35
N ILE A 579 -36.20 16.97 -17.42
CA ILE A 579 -37.26 17.54 -18.29
C ILE A 579 -38.22 18.37 -17.46
N SER A 580 -38.51 19.61 -17.90
CA SER A 580 -39.48 20.46 -17.23
C SER A 580 -40.92 20.00 -17.49
N ARG A 581 -41.72 19.86 -16.44
CA ARG A 581 -43.14 19.43 -16.52
C ARG A 581 -44.11 20.56 -16.94
N CYS A 582 -43.69 21.81 -16.73
CA CYS A 582 -44.53 22.98 -16.96
C CYS A 582 -43.69 24.20 -17.36
N GLU A 583 -44.31 25.20 -17.88
CA GLU A 583 -43.67 26.50 -18.08
C GLU A 583 -43.50 27.18 -16.70
N HIS A 584 -42.28 27.58 -16.37
CA HIS A 584 -41.95 28.28 -15.13
C HIS A 584 -40.64 29.04 -15.23
N THR A 585 -40.42 29.93 -14.28
CA THR A 585 -39.23 30.75 -14.20
C THR A 585 -38.54 30.49 -12.85
N ILE A 586 -37.21 30.37 -12.87
CA ILE A 586 -36.37 30.26 -11.68
C ILE A 586 -35.44 31.46 -11.55
N HIS A 587 -35.09 31.81 -10.34
CA HIS A 587 -34.16 32.87 -10.04
C HIS A 587 -32.89 32.28 -9.39
N LEU A 588 -31.72 32.81 -9.74
CA LEU A 588 -30.43 32.54 -9.10
C LEU A 588 -30.00 33.82 -8.39
N ASN A 589 -30.34 33.93 -7.11
CA ASN A 589 -30.23 35.19 -6.37
C ASN A 589 -28.79 35.69 -6.23
N HIS A 590 -27.80 34.75 -6.09
CA HIS A 590 -26.40 35.13 -6.03
C HIS A 590 -25.85 35.81 -7.29
N SER A 591 -26.41 35.52 -8.47
CA SER A 591 -25.97 36.10 -9.74
C SER A 591 -26.97 37.12 -10.30
N GLY A 592 -28.14 37.22 -9.70
CA GLY A 592 -29.25 38.06 -10.19
C GLY A 592 -29.90 37.57 -11.52
N GLN A 593 -29.60 36.34 -11.92
CA GLN A 593 -30.08 35.77 -13.19
C GLN A 593 -31.45 35.15 -13.05
N THR A 594 -32.21 35.24 -14.15
CA THR A 594 -33.52 34.63 -14.27
C THR A 594 -33.54 33.71 -15.48
N ILE A 595 -34.00 32.47 -15.30
CA ILE A 595 -34.04 31.45 -16.34
C ILE A 595 -35.48 30.95 -16.48
N THR A 596 -36.03 31.01 -17.67
CA THR A 596 -37.38 30.50 -17.98
C THR A 596 -37.26 29.14 -18.66
N PHE A 597 -38.07 28.21 -18.23
CA PHE A 597 -38.26 26.89 -18.82
C PHE A 597 -39.64 26.80 -19.47
N LYS A 598 -39.68 26.26 -20.67
CA LYS A 598 -40.92 25.84 -21.31
C LYS A 598 -41.32 24.45 -20.82
N LYS A 599 -42.58 24.09 -20.98
CA LYS A 599 -42.99 22.69 -20.79
C LYS A 599 -42.22 21.78 -21.75
N ASP A 600 -41.80 20.62 -21.26
CA ASP A 600 -41.01 19.60 -21.97
C ASP A 600 -39.60 20.06 -22.40
N GLU A 601 -39.10 21.18 -21.88
CA GLU A 601 -37.74 21.66 -22.17
C GLU A 601 -36.72 20.84 -21.38
N PRO A 602 -35.69 20.28 -22.07
CA PRO A 602 -34.67 19.46 -21.41
C PRO A 602 -33.49 20.28 -20.87
N ILE A 603 -32.95 19.87 -19.75
CA ILE A 603 -31.59 20.16 -19.29
C ILE A 603 -30.76 18.90 -19.50
N HIS A 604 -29.75 18.93 -20.35
CA HIS A 604 -28.81 17.83 -20.49
C HIS A 604 -27.86 17.77 -19.28
N THR A 605 -27.69 16.58 -18.66
CA THR A 605 -26.93 16.44 -17.42
C THR A 605 -25.76 15.48 -17.54
N GLU A 606 -25.80 14.48 -18.43
CA GLU A 606 -24.71 13.53 -18.61
C GLU A 606 -24.75 12.86 -19.98
N ASN A 607 -23.57 12.64 -20.55
CA ASN A 607 -23.31 11.66 -21.58
C ASN A 607 -22.61 10.45 -20.96
N ALA A 608 -22.96 9.23 -21.40
CA ALA A 608 -22.24 8.01 -21.02
C ALA A 608 -22.00 7.15 -22.27
N TYR A 609 -20.88 7.43 -22.96
CA TYR A 609 -20.49 6.74 -24.19
C TYR A 609 -20.17 5.26 -23.93
N LYS A 610 -20.62 4.44 -24.86
CA LYS A 610 -20.33 3.01 -24.94
C LYS A 610 -19.43 2.78 -26.15
N TYR A 611 -18.49 1.86 -26.02
CA TYR A 611 -17.45 1.66 -27.03
C TYR A 611 -17.50 0.24 -27.61
N SER A 612 -17.20 0.10 -28.89
CA SER A 612 -16.80 -1.17 -29.48
C SER A 612 -15.27 -1.35 -29.32
N PHE A 613 -14.79 -2.57 -29.52
CA PHE A 613 -13.35 -2.84 -29.48
C PHE A 613 -12.56 -1.96 -30.47
N SER A 614 -13.06 -1.83 -31.72
CA SER A 614 -12.41 -1.00 -32.74
C SER A 614 -12.40 0.50 -32.37
N GLU A 615 -13.43 0.98 -31.68
CA GLU A 615 -13.46 2.36 -31.17
C GLU A 615 -12.45 2.57 -30.04
N ILE A 616 -12.22 1.57 -29.16
CA ILE A 616 -11.18 1.61 -28.12
C ILE A 616 -9.79 1.65 -28.75
N GLN A 617 -9.52 0.82 -29.77
CA GLN A 617 -8.26 0.83 -30.49
C GLN A 617 -7.98 2.20 -31.15
N LYS A 618 -9.00 2.79 -31.83
CA LYS A 618 -8.91 4.12 -32.43
C LYS A 618 -8.68 5.20 -31.37
N LEU A 619 -9.38 5.12 -30.24
CA LEU A 619 -9.22 6.06 -29.12
C LEU A 619 -7.77 6.03 -28.61
N ALA A 620 -7.24 4.84 -28.32
CA ALA A 620 -5.87 4.65 -27.85
C ALA A 620 -4.86 5.19 -28.86
N GLY A 621 -4.96 4.76 -30.13
CA GLY A 621 -4.05 5.21 -31.21
C GLY A 621 -4.07 6.72 -31.43
N ASN A 622 -5.24 7.34 -31.49
CA ASN A 622 -5.40 8.79 -31.66
C ASN A 622 -4.83 9.59 -30.46
N ALA A 623 -4.77 8.97 -29.29
CA ALA A 623 -4.18 9.56 -28.09
C ALA A 623 -2.67 9.26 -27.94
N GLY A 624 -2.08 8.45 -28.85
CA GLY A 624 -0.68 8.06 -28.84
C GLY A 624 -0.37 6.97 -27.83
N PHE A 625 -1.31 6.06 -27.62
CA PHE A 625 -1.13 4.85 -26.81
C PHE A 625 -1.18 3.60 -27.67
N HIS A 626 -0.46 2.58 -27.23
CA HIS A 626 -0.65 1.20 -27.64
C HIS A 626 -1.60 0.50 -26.69
N LEU A 627 -2.53 -0.32 -27.23
CA LEU A 627 -3.43 -1.15 -26.43
C LEU A 627 -2.78 -2.52 -26.20
N ASP A 628 -2.15 -2.71 -25.04
CA ASP A 628 -1.42 -3.95 -24.73
C ASP A 628 -2.36 -5.10 -24.37
N HIS A 629 -3.39 -4.82 -23.55
CA HIS A 629 -4.37 -5.82 -23.14
C HIS A 629 -5.78 -5.26 -23.19
N HIS A 630 -6.70 -6.09 -23.67
CA HIS A 630 -8.15 -5.86 -23.65
C HIS A 630 -8.80 -7.00 -22.86
N LEU A 631 -9.12 -6.75 -21.58
CA LEU A 631 -9.63 -7.74 -20.65
C LEU A 631 -11.14 -7.54 -20.49
N THR A 632 -11.93 -8.56 -20.88
CA THR A 632 -13.39 -8.49 -20.84
C THR A 632 -13.99 -9.52 -19.87
N ASP A 633 -15.24 -9.31 -19.48
CA ASP A 633 -16.07 -10.33 -18.86
C ASP A 633 -16.61 -11.32 -19.91
N ALA A 634 -17.13 -12.47 -19.46
CA ALA A 634 -17.61 -13.54 -20.33
C ALA A 634 -18.76 -13.12 -21.28
N ARG A 635 -19.45 -12.02 -20.99
CA ARG A 635 -20.55 -11.50 -21.82
C ARG A 635 -20.13 -10.35 -22.73
N ASN A 636 -18.87 -9.92 -22.64
CA ASN A 636 -18.35 -8.72 -23.31
C ASN A 636 -19.19 -7.46 -23.02
N TRP A 637 -19.60 -7.31 -21.76
CA TRP A 637 -20.36 -6.14 -21.35
C TRP A 637 -19.49 -4.96 -20.94
N PHE A 638 -18.28 -5.27 -20.44
CA PHE A 638 -17.34 -4.28 -19.96
C PHE A 638 -15.90 -4.69 -20.29
N SER A 639 -15.00 -3.74 -20.44
CA SER A 639 -13.59 -4.01 -20.63
C SER A 639 -12.72 -3.20 -19.68
N VAL A 640 -11.62 -3.83 -19.26
CA VAL A 640 -10.50 -3.18 -18.58
C VAL A 640 -9.31 -3.27 -19.53
N ASN A 641 -8.77 -2.12 -19.91
CA ASN A 641 -7.78 -1.98 -20.97
C ASN A 641 -6.47 -1.48 -20.41
N VAL A 642 -5.36 -2.13 -20.77
CA VAL A 642 -4.01 -1.68 -20.41
C VAL A 642 -3.42 -0.95 -21.59
N LEU A 643 -3.05 0.31 -21.36
CA LEU A 643 -2.47 1.19 -22.36
C LEU A 643 -1.04 1.56 -21.96
N THR A 644 -0.12 1.53 -22.92
CA THR A 644 1.26 2.01 -22.79
C THR A 644 1.54 3.13 -23.77
N ARG A 645 2.50 3.98 -23.46
CA ARG A 645 2.90 5.06 -24.39
C ARG A 645 3.51 4.48 -25.66
N THR A 646 3.07 4.96 -26.83
CA THR A 646 3.89 4.79 -28.03
C THR A 646 5.17 5.62 -27.88
N ILE A 647 6.31 5.02 -28.15
CA ILE A 647 7.58 5.74 -28.27
C ILE A 647 7.47 6.53 -29.57
N ASP A 648 7.51 7.85 -29.48
CA ASP A 648 7.58 8.71 -30.65
C ASP A 648 8.92 8.42 -31.31
N ALA A 649 8.90 7.91 -32.58
CA ALA A 649 10.09 7.51 -33.34
C ALA A 649 10.92 8.74 -33.70
#